data_2cba4753fe4ab9ba204ac1f9a7deaef3
#
_entry.id   2cba4753fe4ab9ba204ac1f9a7deaef3
#
_cell.length_a   1.000
_cell.length_b   1.000
_cell.length_c   1.000
_cell.angle_alpha   90.00
_cell.angle_beta   90.00
_cell.angle_gamma   90.00
#
_symmetry.space_group_name_H-M   'P 1'
#
loop_
_entity.id
_entity.type
_entity.pdbx_description
1 polymer ?
#
loop_
_entity_poly.entity_id
_entity_poly.type
_entity_poly.pdbx_seq_one_letter_code
_entity_poly.pdbx_strand_id
1 'polypeptide(L)'
;MKHIFENLKKYWYFVILILALLVVQAYCDLSLPDYTSNIIDVGIVNGGVEHQMPEFITENSYNSLKLFLNEQETKDWDNAYEFSKSDKAYKLKNTDKDNMEELDSEFGNVIAVYYMMSSQQDSQFKNMSGNAQQMTPEQQQEMAKKLQEFGVDPQSPTLMYDLRKVFEKKLSSLGDSTISSYAKSFAKSEYKACGKDLDKLQTDYMFKTGAKMISMTLLMVIAAILVGFFASKTAAGVGRDLREKIFTKVMSFSNAELDKFSTASLITRSTNDVQQIQMVSVMLLRMVLYAPILAIGGIINVVNYSSGMEWTIVLAVAVVVCIIGVLMVVAMPKFNMMQKLVDKVNLISREILTGLSVIRAFSREKKEEERFEEANGNLTRVMLFTNRAMSFMMPALMFVMNGVSVLIIWVAAKKIDQGVMEVGTMTAFITYSMMIIMGFLMLTMVSIMLPRAAVAANRIDEVLKTEITIKDSHNALTEKTNNAVVKFDHVDFKYADGEENVLEDIDFEAKPGQTVAIIGSTGSGKSTLAKLIPRFFDVTNGKITLDGVDIRDISIETLRSQIGYVPQTGILFSGDINSNISYGAPGIDEAGIKEAAQIAQATEFIEDKPDKFESAIAQGGTNVSGGQKQRLSIARAIARNPKIYIFDDSFSALDFKTDTQLRKALKPKTKDATVFIVAQRVSTILHADQILVLDEGKLVGKGTHKELVKTCETYMQITKSQLSEAEFAASIEGKED
;
A
#
# COMPACT_ATOMS: atom_id res chain seq x y z
N MET A 1 -7.50 -5.31 7.79
CA MET A 1 -7.97 -3.92 7.63
C MET A 1 -7.91 -3.10 8.93
N LYS A 2 -8.45 -3.59 10.07
CA LYS A 2 -8.42 -2.88 11.36
C LYS A 2 -7.00 -2.42 11.76
N HIS A 3 -5.99 -3.28 11.61
CA HIS A 3 -4.59 -2.96 11.94
C HIS A 3 -3.93 -1.96 10.99
N ILE A 4 -4.37 -1.84 9.73
CA ILE A 4 -3.91 -0.77 8.85
C ILE A 4 -4.37 0.58 9.42
N PHE A 5 -5.64 0.67 9.82
CA PHE A 5 -6.19 1.88 10.44
C PHE A 5 -5.58 2.18 11.82
N GLU A 6 -5.29 1.15 12.63
CA GLU A 6 -4.63 1.33 13.94
C GLU A 6 -3.19 1.87 13.79
N ASN A 7 -2.44 1.41 12.80
CA ASN A 7 -1.12 1.95 12.54
C ASN A 7 -1.17 3.35 11.91
N LEU A 8 -2.20 3.66 11.10
CA LEU A 8 -2.44 5.01 10.60
C LEU A 8 -2.81 6.01 11.69
N LYS A 9 -3.44 5.57 12.79
CA LYS A 9 -3.75 6.45 13.93
C LYS A 9 -2.51 7.15 14.50
N LYS A 10 -1.34 6.51 14.48
CA LYS A 10 -0.08 7.14 14.90
C LYS A 10 0.29 8.36 14.05
N TYR A 11 -0.16 8.38 12.80
CA TYR A 11 0.13 9.42 11.80
C TYR A 11 -1.08 10.31 11.50
N TRP A 12 -2.08 10.40 12.40
CA TRP A 12 -3.35 11.09 12.19
C TRP A 12 -3.20 12.55 11.73
N TYR A 13 -2.19 13.26 12.23
CA TYR A 13 -1.90 14.64 11.85
C TYR A 13 -1.48 14.75 10.38
N PHE A 14 -0.73 13.78 9.84
CA PHE A 14 -0.43 13.75 8.41
C PHE A 14 -1.67 13.41 7.59
N VAL A 15 -2.55 12.54 8.09
CA VAL A 15 -3.80 12.20 7.39
C VAL A 15 -4.69 13.42 7.27
N ILE A 16 -4.83 14.23 8.33
CA ILE A 16 -5.59 15.49 8.28
C ILE A 16 -4.94 16.48 7.33
N LEU A 17 -3.62 16.64 7.38
CA LEU A 17 -2.90 17.52 6.45
C LEU A 17 -3.09 17.10 4.98
N ILE A 18 -3.00 15.80 4.70
CA ILE A 18 -3.27 15.25 3.36
C ILE A 18 -4.69 15.58 2.93
N LEU A 19 -5.68 15.42 3.81
CA LEU A 19 -7.08 15.69 3.51
C LEU A 19 -7.31 17.17 3.20
N ALA A 20 -6.72 18.07 3.97
CA ALA A 20 -6.77 19.52 3.71
C ALA A 20 -6.13 19.88 2.35
N LEU A 21 -4.96 19.30 2.05
CA LEU A 21 -4.28 19.52 0.77
C LEU A 21 -5.07 18.93 -0.42
N LEU A 22 -5.75 17.78 -0.23
CA LEU A 22 -6.62 17.19 -1.26
C LEU A 22 -7.84 18.06 -1.55
N VAL A 23 -8.42 18.70 -0.51
CA VAL A 23 -9.51 19.67 -0.71
C VAL A 23 -9.02 20.88 -1.51
N VAL A 24 -7.85 21.41 -1.19
CA VAL A 24 -7.23 22.51 -1.97
C VAL A 24 -6.97 22.08 -3.40
N GLN A 25 -6.39 20.89 -3.60
CA GLN A 25 -6.13 20.33 -4.93
C GLN A 25 -7.43 20.20 -5.73
N ALA A 26 -8.47 19.60 -5.13
CA ALA A 26 -9.76 19.40 -5.79
C ALA A 26 -10.46 20.74 -6.11
N TYR A 27 -10.39 21.71 -5.22
CA TYR A 27 -10.92 23.06 -5.47
C TYR A 27 -10.24 23.71 -6.69
N CYS A 28 -8.91 23.64 -6.77
CA CYS A 28 -8.19 24.15 -7.91
C CYS A 28 -8.57 23.41 -9.21
N ASP A 29 -8.62 22.07 -9.17
CA ASP A 29 -9.01 21.26 -10.33
C ASP A 29 -10.43 21.60 -10.82
N LEU A 30 -11.38 21.70 -9.89
CA LEU A 30 -12.80 22.00 -10.20
C LEU A 30 -13.03 23.44 -10.66
N SER A 31 -12.09 24.37 -10.40
CA SER A 31 -12.19 25.76 -10.88
C SER A 31 -11.69 25.93 -12.32
N LEU A 32 -10.86 25.02 -12.85
CA LEU A 32 -10.28 25.15 -14.19
C LEU A 32 -11.33 25.12 -15.32
N PRO A 33 -12.36 24.22 -15.30
CA PRO A 33 -13.42 24.24 -16.33
C PRO A 33 -14.16 25.56 -16.39
N ASP A 34 -14.44 26.23 -15.25
CA ASP A 34 -15.10 27.51 -15.19
C ASP A 34 -14.25 28.63 -15.83
N TYR A 35 -12.96 28.66 -15.53
CA TYR A 35 -12.05 29.61 -16.20
C TYR A 35 -11.96 29.36 -17.69
N THR A 36 -12.01 28.09 -18.14
CA THR A 36 -12.00 27.75 -19.56
C THR A 36 -13.31 28.22 -20.21
N SER A 37 -14.47 28.01 -19.57
CA SER A 37 -15.75 28.54 -20.00
C SER A 37 -15.70 30.05 -20.17
N ASN A 38 -15.20 30.77 -19.17
CA ASN A 38 -15.09 32.21 -19.18
C ASN A 38 -14.15 32.74 -20.28
N ILE A 39 -13.05 32.04 -20.58
CA ILE A 39 -12.18 32.42 -21.71
C ILE A 39 -12.93 32.30 -23.02
N ILE A 40 -13.75 31.26 -23.19
CA ILE A 40 -14.54 31.06 -24.41
C ILE A 40 -15.67 32.08 -24.50
N ASP A 41 -16.52 32.17 -23.48
CA ASP A 41 -17.74 32.96 -23.52
C ASP A 41 -17.45 34.48 -23.43
N VAL A 42 -16.66 34.88 -22.45
CA VAL A 42 -16.33 36.29 -22.25
C VAL A 42 -15.16 36.72 -23.15
N GLY A 43 -14.06 35.94 -23.15
CA GLY A 43 -12.85 36.29 -23.88
C GLY A 43 -13.02 36.25 -25.40
N ILE A 44 -13.55 35.14 -25.96
CA ILE A 44 -13.61 34.92 -27.40
C ILE A 44 -14.93 35.42 -27.97
N VAL A 45 -16.06 34.94 -27.46
CA VAL A 45 -17.39 35.26 -28.03
C VAL A 45 -17.74 36.72 -27.77
N ASN A 46 -17.61 37.19 -26.56
CA ASN A 46 -17.99 38.55 -26.17
C ASN A 46 -16.87 39.60 -26.27
N GLY A 47 -15.65 39.19 -26.74
CA GLY A 47 -14.53 40.10 -26.99
C GLY A 47 -14.02 40.82 -25.73
N GLY A 48 -14.02 40.12 -24.59
CA GLY A 48 -13.55 40.64 -23.29
C GLY A 48 -14.61 41.39 -22.47
N VAL A 49 -15.85 41.49 -22.95
CA VAL A 49 -16.96 42.13 -22.24
C VAL A 49 -17.60 41.12 -21.28
N GLU A 50 -17.41 41.32 -19.98
CA GLU A 50 -17.85 40.43 -18.91
C GLU A 50 -19.31 40.71 -18.54
N HIS A 51 -19.69 41.95 -18.39
CA HIS A 51 -20.99 42.42 -17.89
C HIS A 51 -21.91 42.89 -19.02
N GLN A 52 -23.23 42.80 -18.78
CA GLN A 52 -24.24 43.30 -19.69
C GLN A 52 -24.33 44.83 -19.67
N MET A 53 -24.05 45.39 -18.52
CA MET A 53 -24.01 46.83 -18.29
C MET A 53 -22.68 47.40 -18.80
N PRO A 54 -22.66 48.36 -19.76
CA PRO A 54 -21.43 48.97 -20.24
C PRO A 54 -20.83 49.92 -19.21
N GLU A 55 -19.50 49.83 -18.98
CA GLU A 55 -18.80 50.79 -18.11
C GLU A 55 -18.76 52.21 -18.73
N PHE A 56 -18.80 52.31 -20.06
CA PHE A 56 -18.84 53.54 -20.83
C PHE A 56 -19.96 53.48 -21.85
N ILE A 57 -20.79 54.52 -21.88
CA ILE A 57 -21.89 54.66 -22.78
C ILE A 57 -21.95 56.04 -23.42
N THR A 58 -22.22 56.12 -24.71
CA THR A 58 -22.33 57.41 -25.41
C THR A 58 -23.54 58.20 -24.89
N GLU A 59 -23.48 59.54 -24.95
CA GLU A 59 -24.57 60.42 -24.54
C GLU A 59 -25.86 60.13 -25.28
N ASN A 60 -25.79 59.78 -26.58
CA ASN A 60 -26.93 59.42 -27.39
C ASN A 60 -27.61 58.12 -26.86
N SER A 61 -26.82 57.06 -26.66
CA SER A 61 -27.37 55.80 -26.18
C SER A 61 -27.87 55.91 -24.75
N TYR A 62 -27.18 56.67 -23.89
CA TYR A 62 -27.59 56.95 -22.52
C TYR A 62 -28.96 57.57 -22.47
N ASN A 63 -29.20 58.66 -23.26
CA ASN A 63 -30.49 59.32 -23.33
C ASN A 63 -31.59 58.50 -24.02
N SER A 64 -31.21 57.74 -25.04
CA SER A 64 -32.16 56.84 -25.74
C SER A 64 -32.63 55.71 -24.84
N LEU A 65 -31.76 55.10 -24.05
CA LEU A 65 -32.15 54.03 -23.10
C LEU A 65 -33.08 54.55 -22.02
N LYS A 66 -32.94 55.79 -21.55
CA LYS A 66 -33.83 56.43 -20.57
C LYS A 66 -35.28 56.43 -21.03
N LEU A 67 -35.53 56.49 -22.33
CA LEU A 67 -36.93 56.45 -22.86
C LEU A 67 -37.62 55.11 -22.66
N PHE A 68 -36.82 54.03 -22.40
CA PHE A 68 -37.32 52.68 -22.16
C PHE A 68 -37.50 52.35 -20.66
N LEU A 69 -37.09 53.28 -19.76
CA LEU A 69 -37.12 53.08 -18.31
C LEU A 69 -38.38 53.69 -17.68
N ASN A 70 -38.80 53.13 -16.56
CA ASN A 70 -39.82 53.76 -15.72
C ASN A 70 -39.18 54.86 -14.82
N GLU A 71 -39.98 55.56 -14.04
CA GLU A 71 -39.49 56.66 -13.18
C GLU A 71 -38.47 56.19 -12.11
N GLN A 72 -38.61 55.03 -11.56
CA GLN A 72 -37.70 54.48 -10.56
C GLN A 72 -36.40 54.02 -11.24
N GLU A 73 -36.51 53.20 -12.26
CA GLU A 73 -35.36 52.74 -13.06
C GLU A 73 -34.54 53.90 -13.62
N THR A 74 -35.21 55.02 -14.00
CA THR A 74 -34.51 56.25 -14.48
C THR A 74 -33.67 56.89 -13.40
N LYS A 75 -34.15 56.89 -12.14
CA LYS A 75 -33.34 57.41 -11.01
C LYS A 75 -32.15 56.51 -10.73
N ASP A 76 -32.34 55.18 -10.75
CA ASP A 76 -31.30 54.23 -10.49
C ASP A 76 -30.24 54.25 -11.62
N TRP A 77 -30.68 54.45 -12.89
CA TRP A 77 -29.79 54.68 -14.04
C TRP A 77 -28.95 55.95 -13.90
N ASP A 78 -29.56 57.08 -13.51
CA ASP A 78 -28.88 58.38 -13.29
C ASP A 78 -27.96 58.32 -12.08
N ASN A 79 -28.26 57.50 -11.09
CA ASN A 79 -27.41 57.30 -9.94
C ASN A 79 -26.18 56.41 -10.30
N ALA A 80 -26.34 55.45 -11.23
CA ALA A 80 -25.28 54.54 -11.63
C ALA A 80 -24.21 55.22 -12.47
N TYR A 81 -24.54 56.21 -13.31
CA TYR A 81 -23.60 56.84 -14.24
C TYR A 81 -23.25 58.28 -13.86
N GLU A 82 -22.09 58.73 -14.31
CA GLU A 82 -21.62 60.13 -14.28
C GLU A 82 -21.01 60.55 -15.62
N PHE A 83 -21.21 61.77 -16.04
CA PHE A 83 -20.62 62.26 -17.30
C PHE A 83 -19.14 62.55 -17.17
N SER A 84 -18.32 61.81 -17.92
CA SER A 84 -16.86 62.03 -18.01
C SER A 84 -16.53 62.98 -19.14
N LYS A 85 -16.02 64.15 -18.82
CA LYS A 85 -15.57 65.14 -19.81
C LYS A 85 -14.35 64.66 -20.61
N SER A 86 -13.52 63.83 -20.02
CA SER A 86 -12.33 63.26 -20.65
C SER A 86 -12.68 62.28 -21.75
N ASP A 87 -13.66 61.43 -21.50
CA ASP A 87 -14.08 60.35 -22.43
C ASP A 87 -15.25 60.78 -23.33
N LYS A 88 -15.84 61.96 -23.11
CA LYS A 88 -17.06 62.46 -23.77
C LYS A 88 -18.19 61.42 -23.76
N ALA A 89 -18.30 60.71 -22.66
CA ALA A 89 -19.24 59.60 -22.47
C ALA A 89 -19.68 59.53 -21.01
N TYR A 90 -20.78 58.86 -20.74
CA TYR A 90 -21.19 58.52 -19.38
C TYR A 90 -20.38 57.32 -18.90
N LYS A 91 -19.81 57.42 -17.71
CA LYS A 91 -19.01 56.38 -17.06
C LYS A 91 -19.73 55.85 -15.82
N LEU A 92 -19.68 54.56 -15.60
CA LEU A 92 -20.23 53.90 -14.42
C LEU A 92 -19.42 54.36 -13.17
N LYS A 93 -20.12 54.76 -12.09
CA LYS A 93 -19.51 55.23 -10.85
C LYS A 93 -18.86 54.13 -10.04
N ASN A 94 -19.50 52.97 -9.95
CA ASN A 94 -19.01 51.82 -9.23
C ASN A 94 -18.99 50.56 -10.14
N THR A 95 -17.80 49.98 -10.30
CA THR A 95 -17.53 48.79 -11.12
C THR A 95 -17.21 47.55 -10.26
N ASP A 96 -17.55 47.59 -8.95
CA ASP A 96 -17.39 46.42 -8.10
C ASP A 96 -18.29 45.30 -8.57
N LYS A 97 -17.83 44.04 -8.42
CA LYS A 97 -18.49 42.86 -8.97
C LYS A 97 -19.96 42.75 -8.51
N ASP A 98 -20.22 42.92 -7.21
CA ASP A 98 -21.56 42.78 -6.64
C ASP A 98 -22.53 43.82 -7.22
N ASN A 99 -22.04 45.09 -7.36
CA ASN A 99 -22.80 46.15 -7.97
C ASN A 99 -23.05 45.93 -9.47
N MET A 100 -22.08 45.38 -10.19
CA MET A 100 -22.23 45.05 -11.60
C MET A 100 -23.26 43.95 -11.82
N GLU A 101 -23.27 42.89 -10.98
CA GLU A 101 -24.24 41.80 -11.03
C GLU A 101 -25.69 42.28 -10.73
N GLU A 102 -25.83 43.22 -9.78
CA GLU A 102 -27.14 43.87 -9.47
C GLU A 102 -27.65 44.70 -10.67
N LEU A 103 -26.78 45.53 -11.24
CA LEU A 103 -27.14 46.34 -12.43
C LEU A 103 -27.38 45.49 -13.67
N ASP A 104 -26.63 44.40 -13.89
CA ASP A 104 -26.88 43.46 -14.98
C ASP A 104 -28.24 42.76 -14.84
N SER A 105 -28.66 42.45 -13.63
CA SER A 105 -29.98 41.85 -13.35
C SER A 105 -31.13 42.86 -13.61
N GLU A 106 -30.95 44.15 -13.25
CA GLU A 106 -31.94 45.18 -13.38
C GLU A 106 -32.08 45.68 -14.82
N PHE A 107 -30.94 45.99 -15.48
CA PHE A 107 -30.97 46.70 -16.77
C PHE A 107 -30.61 45.80 -17.97
N GLY A 108 -30.11 44.59 -17.77
CA GLY A 108 -29.68 43.71 -18.85
C GLY A 108 -30.76 43.45 -19.89
N ASN A 109 -32.00 43.19 -19.44
CA ASN A 109 -33.16 42.99 -20.34
C ASN A 109 -33.46 44.26 -21.16
N VAL A 110 -33.41 45.42 -20.54
CA VAL A 110 -33.68 46.72 -21.21
C VAL A 110 -32.67 46.98 -22.30
N ILE A 111 -31.37 46.78 -21.98
CA ILE A 111 -30.26 46.93 -22.89
C ILE A 111 -30.38 45.96 -24.08
N ALA A 112 -30.75 44.70 -23.82
CA ALA A 112 -30.95 43.68 -24.86
C ALA A 112 -32.10 44.06 -25.79
N VAL A 113 -33.26 44.55 -25.25
CA VAL A 113 -34.38 45.08 -26.05
C VAL A 113 -33.97 46.24 -26.90
N TYR A 114 -33.25 47.21 -26.30
CA TYR A 114 -32.77 48.39 -27.03
C TYR A 114 -31.81 48.00 -28.16
N TYR A 115 -30.89 47.10 -27.91
CA TYR A 115 -29.95 46.61 -28.94
C TYR A 115 -30.66 45.85 -30.06
N MET A 116 -31.59 45.00 -29.73
CA MET A 116 -32.40 44.25 -30.70
C MET A 116 -33.20 45.19 -31.59
N MET A 117 -33.77 46.24 -31.04
CA MET A 117 -34.53 47.24 -31.80
C MET A 117 -33.60 48.11 -32.67
N SER A 118 -32.42 48.45 -32.17
CA SER A 118 -31.46 49.32 -32.89
C SER A 118 -30.62 48.60 -33.94
N SER A 119 -30.40 47.27 -33.77
CA SER A 119 -29.55 46.46 -34.65
C SER A 119 -30.32 45.76 -35.79
N GLN A 120 -31.64 45.61 -35.69
CA GLN A 120 -32.44 45.15 -36.82
C GLN A 120 -32.30 46.13 -37.94
N GLN A 121 -31.78 45.68 -39.12
CA GLN A 121 -31.50 46.48 -40.34
C GLN A 121 -32.78 47.05 -40.97
N ASP A 122 -33.91 47.06 -40.30
CA ASP A 122 -35.09 47.77 -40.75
C ASP A 122 -34.85 49.26 -40.56
N SER A 123 -34.50 49.92 -41.66
CA SER A 123 -34.28 51.37 -41.75
C SER A 123 -35.43 52.22 -41.14
N GLN A 124 -36.52 51.59 -40.84
CA GLN A 124 -37.71 52.22 -40.26
C GLN A 124 -37.59 52.40 -38.76
N PHE A 125 -36.97 51.48 -38.01
CA PHE A 125 -36.76 51.60 -36.55
C PHE A 125 -35.61 52.56 -36.19
N LYS A 126 -34.58 52.67 -37.05
CA LYS A 126 -33.47 53.59 -36.87
C LYS A 126 -33.95 55.06 -36.91
N ASN A 127 -35.04 55.34 -37.60
CA ASN A 127 -35.66 56.64 -37.66
C ASN A 127 -36.53 57.01 -36.45
N MET A 128 -36.94 55.99 -35.64
CA MET A 128 -37.72 56.22 -34.40
C MET A 128 -36.88 56.86 -33.28
N SER A 129 -35.65 56.50 -33.15
CA SER A 129 -34.78 57.01 -32.06
C SER A 129 -34.03 58.29 -32.40
N GLY A 130 -33.98 58.69 -33.67
CA GLY A 130 -33.15 59.79 -34.13
C GLY A 130 -33.84 61.10 -34.53
N ASN A 131 -35.00 61.07 -35.21
CA ASN A 131 -35.72 62.29 -35.65
C ASN A 131 -37.16 61.97 -36.11
N ALA A 132 -38.10 61.97 -35.20
CA ALA A 132 -39.53 61.86 -35.53
C ALA A 132 -40.05 63.01 -36.42
N GLN A 133 -39.27 64.07 -36.57
CA GLN A 133 -39.62 65.29 -37.34
C GLN A 133 -39.30 65.20 -38.84
N GLN A 134 -38.67 64.12 -39.34
CA GLN A 134 -38.30 63.95 -40.75
C GLN A 134 -39.02 62.79 -41.49
N MET A 135 -40.03 62.19 -40.87
CA MET A 135 -40.78 61.09 -41.48
C MET A 135 -41.86 61.64 -42.41
N THR A 136 -41.98 61.02 -43.58
CA THR A 136 -43.10 61.29 -44.51
C THR A 136 -44.42 60.83 -43.89
N PRO A 137 -45.57 61.47 -44.21
CA PRO A 137 -46.88 61.11 -43.67
C PRO A 137 -47.26 59.62 -43.90
N GLU A 138 -46.77 59.01 -44.99
CA GLU A 138 -46.96 57.59 -45.31
C GLU A 138 -46.16 56.69 -44.37
N GLN A 139 -44.97 57.06 -44.06
CA GLN A 139 -44.10 56.31 -43.08
C GLN A 139 -44.67 56.39 -41.66
N GLN A 140 -45.28 57.52 -41.27
CA GLN A 140 -45.91 57.68 -39.98
C GLN A 140 -47.19 56.83 -39.87
N GLN A 141 -47.97 56.70 -40.93
CA GLN A 141 -49.14 55.83 -40.93
C GLN A 141 -48.83 54.33 -40.92
N GLU A 142 -47.81 53.90 -41.67
CA GLU A 142 -47.32 52.53 -41.67
C GLU A 142 -46.76 52.11 -40.31
N MET A 143 -46.06 53.00 -39.64
CA MET A 143 -45.54 52.86 -38.31
C MET A 143 -46.64 52.78 -37.25
N ALA A 144 -47.62 53.68 -37.30
CA ALA A 144 -48.75 53.67 -36.40
C ALA A 144 -49.55 52.34 -36.52
N LYS A 145 -49.68 51.82 -37.75
CA LYS A 145 -50.33 50.55 -38.02
C LYS A 145 -49.57 49.36 -37.40
N LYS A 146 -48.25 49.33 -37.57
CA LYS A 146 -47.38 48.29 -36.95
C LYS A 146 -47.40 48.39 -35.41
N LEU A 147 -47.40 49.56 -34.82
CA LEU A 147 -47.51 49.77 -33.38
C LEU A 147 -48.86 49.24 -32.83
N GLN A 148 -49.95 49.48 -33.57
CA GLN A 148 -51.26 48.94 -33.24
C GLN A 148 -51.30 47.41 -33.36
N GLU A 149 -50.59 46.81 -34.34
CA GLU A 149 -50.44 45.36 -34.47
C GLU A 149 -49.69 44.74 -33.27
N PHE A 150 -48.77 45.50 -32.68
CA PHE A 150 -48.07 45.12 -31.44
C PHE A 150 -48.90 45.45 -30.16
N GLY A 151 -50.10 46.03 -30.30
CA GLY A 151 -50.97 46.38 -29.17
C GLY A 151 -50.53 47.61 -28.38
N VAL A 152 -49.71 48.49 -28.96
CA VAL A 152 -49.18 49.70 -28.35
C VAL A 152 -49.86 50.90 -28.95
N ASP A 153 -50.36 51.83 -28.09
CA ASP A 153 -50.98 53.05 -28.55
C ASP A 153 -49.88 54.02 -29.09
N PRO A 154 -49.96 54.39 -30.37
CA PRO A 154 -48.97 55.32 -30.97
C PRO A 154 -48.95 56.72 -30.32
N GLN A 155 -50.00 57.09 -29.56
CA GLN A 155 -50.06 58.42 -28.87
C GLN A 155 -49.74 58.33 -27.38
N SER A 156 -49.28 57.14 -26.89
CA SER A 156 -48.90 57.00 -25.50
C SER A 156 -47.73 57.89 -25.13
N PRO A 157 -47.75 58.67 -24.04
CA PRO A 157 -46.61 59.41 -23.55
C PRO A 157 -45.45 58.53 -23.10
N THR A 158 -45.72 57.22 -22.89
CA THR A 158 -44.76 56.20 -22.49
C THR A 158 -44.50 55.16 -23.59
N LEU A 159 -44.64 55.58 -24.84
CA LEU A 159 -44.56 54.72 -26.02
C LEU A 159 -43.38 53.72 -26.01
N MET A 160 -42.19 54.19 -25.69
CA MET A 160 -40.98 53.38 -25.69
C MET A 160 -40.95 52.35 -24.53
N TYR A 161 -41.48 52.75 -23.38
CA TYR A 161 -41.67 51.83 -22.23
C TYR A 161 -42.72 50.75 -22.51
N ASP A 162 -43.82 51.12 -23.17
CA ASP A 162 -44.84 50.13 -23.56
C ASP A 162 -44.34 49.17 -24.64
N LEU A 163 -43.57 49.66 -25.61
CA LEU A 163 -42.85 48.85 -26.57
C LEU A 163 -41.87 47.85 -25.87
N ARG A 164 -41.12 48.35 -24.90
CA ARG A 164 -40.23 47.52 -24.11
C ARG A 164 -40.97 46.28 -23.55
N LYS A 165 -42.14 46.48 -22.91
CA LYS A 165 -42.95 45.37 -22.35
C LYS A 165 -43.34 44.34 -23.38
N VAL A 166 -43.70 44.78 -24.57
CA VAL A 166 -44.06 43.86 -25.68
C VAL A 166 -42.84 43.07 -26.13
N PHE A 167 -41.68 43.72 -26.28
CA PHE A 167 -40.46 43.08 -26.70
C PHE A 167 -39.86 42.20 -25.57
N GLU A 168 -39.96 42.58 -24.29
CA GLU A 168 -39.61 41.73 -23.14
C GLU A 168 -40.40 40.43 -23.15
N LYS A 169 -41.72 40.48 -23.47
CA LYS A 169 -42.52 39.27 -23.61
C LYS A 169 -42.07 38.38 -24.76
N LYS A 170 -41.58 38.97 -25.85
CA LYS A 170 -41.00 38.24 -26.98
C LYS A 170 -39.59 37.75 -26.62
N LEU A 171 -38.82 38.55 -25.91
CA LEU A 171 -37.48 38.20 -25.41
C LEU A 171 -37.55 37.05 -24.40
N SER A 172 -38.56 37.01 -23.54
CA SER A 172 -38.77 35.92 -22.58
C SER A 172 -39.01 34.55 -23.25
N SER A 173 -39.33 34.53 -24.54
CA SER A 173 -39.36 33.30 -25.35
C SER A 173 -37.99 32.90 -25.90
N LEU A 174 -37.00 33.80 -25.87
CA LEU A 174 -35.63 33.55 -26.14
C LEU A 174 -34.94 33.21 -24.81
N GLY A 175 -33.96 32.33 -24.80
CA GLY A 175 -33.27 31.98 -23.55
C GLY A 175 -32.41 33.11 -23.00
N ASP A 176 -32.13 33.08 -21.70
CA ASP A 176 -31.37 34.10 -20.95
C ASP A 176 -29.97 34.34 -21.51
N SER A 177 -29.32 33.31 -22.10
CA SER A 177 -28.04 33.43 -22.76
C SER A 177 -28.08 34.34 -24.00
N THR A 178 -29.16 34.26 -24.79
CA THR A 178 -29.34 35.13 -25.97
C THR A 178 -29.57 36.59 -25.52
N ILE A 179 -30.33 36.81 -24.46
CA ILE A 179 -30.55 38.12 -23.87
C ILE A 179 -29.25 38.74 -23.40
N SER A 180 -28.47 37.97 -22.64
CA SER A 180 -27.14 38.36 -22.19
C SER A 180 -26.20 38.68 -23.36
N SER A 181 -26.22 37.88 -24.42
CA SER A 181 -25.40 38.09 -25.62
C SER A 181 -25.73 39.38 -26.36
N TYR A 182 -27.03 39.72 -26.47
CA TYR A 182 -27.47 41.00 -27.05
C TYR A 182 -27.00 42.20 -26.19
N ALA A 183 -27.17 42.13 -24.89
CA ALA A 183 -26.73 43.21 -23.97
C ALA A 183 -25.21 43.38 -24.02
N LYS A 184 -24.44 42.30 -24.01
CA LYS A 184 -22.95 42.36 -24.15
C LYS A 184 -22.53 42.85 -25.52
N SER A 185 -23.28 42.51 -26.59
CA SER A 185 -23.02 43.05 -27.93
C SER A 185 -23.29 44.55 -28.01
N PHE A 186 -24.29 45.05 -27.30
CA PHE A 186 -24.50 46.49 -27.14
C PHE A 186 -23.32 47.13 -26.40
N ALA A 187 -22.95 46.60 -25.23
CA ALA A 187 -21.79 47.11 -24.48
C ALA A 187 -20.52 47.17 -25.33
N LYS A 188 -20.26 46.14 -26.14
CA LYS A 188 -19.16 46.10 -27.12
C LYS A 188 -19.26 47.22 -28.15
N SER A 189 -20.47 47.49 -28.68
CA SER A 189 -20.68 48.57 -29.65
C SER A 189 -20.45 49.95 -29.01
N GLU A 190 -20.87 50.16 -27.77
CA GLU A 190 -20.67 51.39 -27.01
C GLU A 190 -19.18 51.61 -26.70
N TYR A 191 -18.45 50.59 -26.29
CA TYR A 191 -17.00 50.70 -26.07
C TYR A 191 -16.28 51.16 -27.37
N LYS A 192 -16.67 50.60 -28.52
CA LYS A 192 -16.14 51.00 -29.81
C LYS A 192 -16.51 52.47 -30.14
N ALA A 193 -17.76 52.87 -29.89
CA ALA A 193 -18.24 54.24 -30.11
C ALA A 193 -17.55 55.25 -29.19
N CYS A 194 -17.24 54.84 -27.96
CA CYS A 194 -16.47 55.66 -26.99
C CYS A 194 -14.95 55.63 -27.26
N GLY A 195 -14.49 55.03 -28.38
CA GLY A 195 -13.08 55.03 -28.76
C GLY A 195 -12.19 54.11 -27.92
N LYS A 196 -12.77 53.14 -27.24
CA LYS A 196 -12.00 52.11 -26.50
C LYS A 196 -11.50 51.03 -27.49
N ASP A 197 -10.27 50.61 -27.26
CA ASP A 197 -9.65 49.54 -28.03
C ASP A 197 -10.17 48.17 -27.57
N LEU A 198 -11.03 47.53 -28.40
CA LEU A 198 -11.64 46.25 -28.10
C LEU A 198 -10.63 45.10 -28.12
N ASP A 199 -9.61 45.18 -29.00
CA ASP A 199 -8.59 44.13 -29.06
C ASP A 199 -7.72 44.12 -27.80
N LYS A 200 -7.48 45.30 -27.24
CA LYS A 200 -6.79 45.47 -25.97
C LYS A 200 -7.65 44.94 -24.80
N LEU A 201 -8.94 45.26 -24.78
CA LEU A 201 -9.87 44.81 -23.74
C LEU A 201 -9.93 43.25 -23.74
N GLN A 202 -10.08 42.67 -24.91
CA GLN A 202 -10.07 41.21 -25.09
C GLN A 202 -8.76 40.59 -24.61
N THR A 203 -7.63 41.13 -25.06
CA THR A 203 -6.30 40.61 -24.71
C THR A 203 -6.04 40.72 -23.20
N ASP A 204 -6.38 41.85 -22.59
CA ASP A 204 -6.21 42.09 -21.15
C ASP A 204 -7.07 41.10 -20.33
N TYR A 205 -8.31 40.84 -20.75
CA TYR A 205 -9.19 39.85 -20.11
C TYR A 205 -8.62 38.42 -20.22
N MET A 206 -8.23 38.03 -21.44
CA MET A 206 -7.66 36.73 -21.70
C MET A 206 -6.36 36.50 -20.92
N PHE A 207 -5.49 37.52 -20.87
CA PHE A 207 -4.24 37.47 -20.12
C PHE A 207 -4.49 37.35 -18.60
N LYS A 208 -5.42 38.14 -18.06
CA LYS A 208 -5.79 38.12 -16.64
C LYS A 208 -6.40 36.76 -16.21
N THR A 209 -7.31 36.26 -17.03
CA THR A 209 -7.95 34.95 -16.75
C THR A 209 -6.97 33.81 -16.96
N GLY A 210 -6.11 33.86 -17.98
CA GLY A 210 -5.03 32.91 -18.21
C GLY A 210 -4.01 32.89 -17.06
N ALA A 211 -3.64 34.05 -16.53
CA ALA A 211 -2.76 34.14 -15.37
C ALA A 211 -3.39 33.54 -14.11
N LYS A 212 -4.71 33.75 -13.89
CA LYS A 212 -5.46 33.07 -12.80
C LYS A 212 -5.43 31.55 -12.98
N MET A 213 -5.68 31.04 -14.20
CA MET A 213 -5.61 29.59 -14.48
C MET A 213 -4.23 29.01 -14.18
N ILE A 214 -3.16 29.71 -14.63
CA ILE A 214 -1.77 29.27 -14.37
C ILE A 214 -1.50 29.25 -12.86
N SER A 215 -1.94 30.28 -12.15
CA SER A 215 -1.75 30.35 -10.68
C SER A 215 -2.49 29.22 -9.95
N MET A 216 -3.74 28.93 -10.37
CA MET A 216 -4.51 27.82 -9.81
C MET A 216 -3.89 26.46 -10.13
N THR A 217 -3.41 26.29 -11.38
CA THR A 217 -2.70 25.06 -11.78
C THR A 217 -1.40 24.89 -10.99
N LEU A 218 -0.65 25.97 -10.77
CA LEU A 218 0.58 25.92 -9.97
C LEU A 218 0.28 25.52 -8.53
N LEU A 219 -0.76 26.10 -7.93
CA LEU A 219 -1.20 25.77 -6.57
C LEU A 219 -1.64 24.31 -6.48
N MET A 220 -2.40 23.82 -7.47
CA MET A 220 -2.80 22.41 -7.59
C MET A 220 -1.57 21.48 -7.65
N VAL A 221 -0.57 21.80 -8.49
CA VAL A 221 0.66 21.01 -8.62
C VAL A 221 1.42 20.97 -7.29
N ILE A 222 1.57 22.10 -6.62
CA ILE A 222 2.21 22.16 -5.29
C ILE A 222 1.47 21.30 -4.29
N ALA A 223 0.13 21.43 -4.23
CA ALA A 223 -0.70 20.60 -3.35
C ALA A 223 -0.55 19.11 -3.66
N ALA A 224 -0.58 18.72 -4.94
CA ALA A 224 -0.42 17.32 -5.37
C ALA A 224 0.96 16.73 -5.01
N ILE A 225 2.03 17.54 -5.14
CA ILE A 225 3.39 17.12 -4.73
C ILE A 225 3.44 16.92 -3.21
N LEU A 226 2.90 17.85 -2.43
CA LEU A 226 2.85 17.74 -0.97
C LEU A 226 2.02 16.55 -0.50
N VAL A 227 0.86 16.30 -1.11
CA VAL A 227 0.03 15.11 -0.87
C VAL A 227 0.83 13.84 -1.15
N GLY A 228 1.52 13.77 -2.31
CA GLY A 228 2.37 12.64 -2.67
C GLY A 228 3.49 12.40 -1.66
N PHE A 229 4.15 13.46 -1.23
CA PHE A 229 5.23 13.40 -0.23
C PHE A 229 4.74 12.91 1.13
N PHE A 230 3.68 13.51 1.68
CA PHE A 230 3.16 13.13 3.00
C PHE A 230 2.50 11.75 2.99
N ALA A 231 1.80 11.38 1.92
CA ALA A 231 1.21 10.03 1.77
C ALA A 231 2.30 8.96 1.72
N SER A 232 3.38 9.19 0.94
CA SER A 232 4.51 8.25 0.85
C SER A 232 5.28 8.16 2.18
N LYS A 233 5.51 9.29 2.85
CA LYS A 233 6.16 9.34 4.17
C LYS A 233 5.36 8.58 5.23
N THR A 234 4.05 8.77 5.25
CA THR A 234 3.14 8.06 6.17
C THR A 234 3.16 6.56 5.88
N ALA A 235 3.01 6.15 4.63
CA ALA A 235 3.00 4.74 4.26
C ALA A 235 4.35 4.05 4.53
N ALA A 236 5.47 4.74 4.29
CA ALA A 236 6.80 4.23 4.64
C ALA A 236 6.97 4.07 6.15
N GLY A 237 6.45 5.03 6.94
CA GLY A 237 6.41 4.93 8.40
C GLY A 237 5.60 3.73 8.90
N VAL A 238 4.40 3.51 8.34
CA VAL A 238 3.58 2.32 8.64
C VAL A 238 4.32 1.03 8.28
N GLY A 239 5.00 0.99 7.12
CA GLY A 239 5.79 -0.17 6.70
C GLY A 239 6.96 -0.46 7.65
N ARG A 240 7.67 0.58 8.10
CA ARG A 240 8.73 0.46 9.11
C ARG A 240 8.20 -0.12 10.42
N ASP A 241 7.14 0.49 10.95
CA ASP A 241 6.57 0.09 12.25
C ASP A 241 6.01 -1.35 12.20
N LEU A 242 5.45 -1.79 11.07
CA LEU A 242 5.00 -3.17 10.88
C LEU A 242 6.18 -4.15 10.84
N ARG A 243 7.27 -3.83 10.12
CA ARG A 243 8.47 -4.69 10.08
C ARG A 243 9.08 -4.83 11.47
N GLU A 244 9.20 -3.73 12.21
CA GLU A 244 9.68 -3.74 13.59
C GLU A 244 8.83 -4.66 14.46
N LYS A 245 7.50 -4.50 14.44
CA LYS A 245 6.57 -5.33 15.22
C LYS A 245 6.67 -6.82 14.85
N ILE A 246 6.69 -7.14 13.55
CA ILE A 246 6.81 -8.53 13.09
C ILE A 246 8.14 -9.10 13.54
N PHE A 247 9.24 -8.40 13.31
CA PHE A 247 10.57 -8.88 13.66
C PHE A 247 10.72 -9.10 15.17
N THR A 248 10.31 -8.14 16.00
CA THR A 248 10.32 -8.27 17.46
C THR A 248 9.47 -9.46 17.92
N LYS A 249 8.30 -9.64 17.30
CA LYS A 249 7.39 -10.75 17.62
C LYS A 249 8.01 -12.11 17.25
N VAL A 250 8.59 -12.22 16.05
CA VAL A 250 9.24 -13.46 15.58
C VAL A 250 10.47 -13.80 16.44
N MET A 251 11.24 -12.80 16.86
CA MET A 251 12.37 -13.00 17.77
C MET A 251 11.95 -13.49 19.16
N SER A 252 10.70 -13.26 19.55
CA SER A 252 10.13 -13.75 20.82
C SER A 252 9.49 -15.14 20.70
N PHE A 253 9.41 -15.71 19.52
CA PHE A 253 8.82 -17.03 19.30
C PHE A 253 9.67 -18.15 19.92
N SER A 254 9.00 -19.15 20.46
CA SER A 254 9.62 -20.44 20.78
C SER A 254 9.72 -21.31 19.50
N ASN A 255 10.35 -22.47 19.62
CA ASN A 255 10.42 -23.41 18.50
C ASN A 255 9.03 -23.88 18.05
N ALA A 256 8.07 -24.00 18.96
CA ALA A 256 6.71 -24.40 18.65
C ALA A 256 6.01 -23.41 17.70
N GLU A 257 6.16 -22.12 17.92
CA GLU A 257 5.61 -21.10 17.00
C GLU A 257 6.41 -21.05 15.69
N LEU A 258 7.73 -21.21 15.74
CA LEU A 258 8.55 -21.27 14.51
C LEU A 258 8.21 -22.47 13.62
N ASP A 259 7.90 -23.62 14.21
CA ASP A 259 7.49 -24.82 13.48
C ASP A 259 6.11 -24.63 12.81
N LYS A 260 5.21 -23.85 13.41
CA LYS A 260 3.91 -23.50 12.83
C LYS A 260 4.06 -22.64 11.54
N PHE A 261 5.08 -21.80 11.47
CA PHE A 261 5.35 -20.93 10.34
C PHE A 261 6.63 -21.38 9.62
N SER A 262 6.56 -21.63 8.30
CA SER A 262 7.81 -21.84 7.55
C SER A 262 8.65 -20.56 7.51
N THR A 263 9.96 -20.68 7.52
CA THR A 263 10.90 -19.54 7.40
C THR A 263 10.60 -18.70 6.16
N ALA A 264 10.32 -19.34 5.01
CA ALA A 264 9.95 -18.65 3.77
C ALA A 264 8.67 -17.82 3.93
N SER A 265 7.69 -18.33 4.67
CA SER A 265 6.44 -17.62 4.97
C SER A 265 6.69 -16.38 5.83
N LEU A 266 7.51 -16.49 6.88
CA LEU A 266 7.86 -15.35 7.76
C LEU A 266 8.63 -14.26 7.00
N ILE A 267 9.55 -14.65 6.12
CA ILE A 267 10.26 -13.71 5.23
C ILE A 267 9.27 -12.96 4.33
N THR A 268 8.36 -13.70 3.67
CA THR A 268 7.36 -13.10 2.77
C THR A 268 6.44 -12.13 3.53
N ARG A 269 6.01 -12.49 4.75
CA ARG A 269 5.17 -11.65 5.61
C ARG A 269 5.89 -10.38 6.05
N SER A 270 7.20 -10.47 6.32
CA SER A 270 8.03 -9.32 6.73
C SER A 270 8.42 -8.39 5.57
N THR A 271 8.41 -8.88 4.33
CA THR A 271 8.82 -8.14 3.13
C THR A 271 7.65 -7.81 2.22
N ASN A 272 7.18 -8.77 1.43
CA ASN A 272 6.18 -8.56 0.39
C ASN A 272 4.81 -8.16 0.94
N ASP A 273 4.34 -8.81 2.03
CA ASP A 273 3.04 -8.50 2.61
C ASP A 273 3.03 -7.08 3.21
N VAL A 274 4.13 -6.67 3.87
CA VAL A 274 4.29 -5.29 4.36
C VAL A 274 4.34 -4.30 3.19
N GLN A 275 5.02 -4.64 2.10
CA GLN A 275 5.08 -3.80 0.90
C GLN A 275 3.70 -3.62 0.26
N GLN A 276 2.86 -4.66 0.23
CA GLN A 276 1.47 -4.57 -0.24
C GLN A 276 0.64 -3.61 0.62
N ILE A 277 0.77 -3.70 1.94
CA ILE A 277 0.10 -2.76 2.85
C ILE A 277 0.60 -1.34 2.63
N GLN A 278 1.90 -1.13 2.48
CA GLN A 278 2.49 0.18 2.22
C GLN A 278 1.95 0.78 0.91
N MET A 279 1.91 0.01 -0.17
CA MET A 279 1.39 0.45 -1.47
C MET A 279 -0.09 0.86 -1.39
N VAL A 280 -0.92 0.02 -0.77
CA VAL A 280 -2.35 0.32 -0.61
C VAL A 280 -2.58 1.50 0.34
N SER A 281 -1.73 1.69 1.35
CA SER A 281 -1.80 2.88 2.23
C SER A 281 -1.59 4.18 1.45
N VAL A 282 -0.62 4.23 0.51
CA VAL A 282 -0.44 5.39 -0.39
C VAL A 282 -1.68 5.61 -1.24
N MET A 283 -2.23 4.54 -1.83
CA MET A 283 -3.42 4.63 -2.67
C MET A 283 -4.65 5.10 -1.90
N LEU A 284 -4.85 4.59 -0.67
CA LEU A 284 -5.95 5.03 0.21
C LEU A 284 -5.84 6.53 0.51
N LEU A 285 -4.66 7.00 0.91
CA LEU A 285 -4.44 8.39 1.30
C LEU A 285 -4.49 9.36 0.12
N ARG A 286 -4.21 8.91 -1.10
CA ARG A 286 -4.11 9.75 -2.28
C ARG A 286 -5.32 9.63 -3.21
N MET A 287 -5.77 8.40 -3.52
CA MET A 287 -6.81 8.16 -4.53
C MET A 287 -8.20 8.02 -3.91
N VAL A 288 -8.32 7.23 -2.83
CA VAL A 288 -9.63 6.95 -2.22
C VAL A 288 -10.22 8.18 -1.56
N LEU A 289 -9.39 9.05 -1.00
CA LEU A 289 -9.86 10.31 -0.41
C LEU A 289 -10.14 11.38 -1.48
N TYR A 290 -9.34 11.41 -2.55
CA TYR A 290 -9.47 12.42 -3.61
C TYR A 290 -10.65 12.18 -4.54
N ALA A 291 -10.87 10.93 -4.98
CA ALA A 291 -11.89 10.61 -5.96
C ALA A 291 -13.33 11.00 -5.57
N PRO A 292 -13.79 10.76 -4.31
CA PRO A 292 -15.10 11.24 -3.89
C PRO A 292 -15.21 12.76 -3.88
N ILE A 293 -14.15 13.48 -3.46
CA ILE A 293 -14.15 14.95 -3.42
C ILE A 293 -14.31 15.50 -4.84
N LEU A 294 -13.56 14.94 -5.79
CA LEU A 294 -13.61 15.32 -7.20
C LEU A 294 -14.98 15.00 -7.83
N ALA A 295 -15.51 13.78 -7.60
CA ALA A 295 -16.78 13.37 -8.16
C ALA A 295 -17.96 14.19 -7.59
N ILE A 296 -18.02 14.36 -6.27
CA ILE A 296 -19.08 15.13 -5.61
C ILE A 296 -18.97 16.62 -6.00
N GLY A 297 -17.77 17.19 -5.97
CA GLY A 297 -17.55 18.58 -6.38
C GLY A 297 -17.93 18.81 -7.85
N GLY A 298 -17.59 17.90 -8.75
CA GLY A 298 -18.00 17.95 -10.15
C GLY A 298 -19.52 17.89 -10.31
N ILE A 299 -20.21 17.03 -9.56
CA ILE A 299 -21.68 16.95 -9.57
C ILE A 299 -22.31 18.26 -9.07
N ILE A 300 -21.77 18.83 -7.98
CA ILE A 300 -22.28 20.10 -7.44
C ILE A 300 -22.16 21.22 -8.47
N ASN A 301 -20.98 21.36 -9.12
CA ASN A 301 -20.79 22.39 -10.14
C ASN A 301 -21.72 22.19 -11.34
N VAL A 302 -21.93 20.96 -11.79
CA VAL A 302 -22.87 20.67 -12.87
C VAL A 302 -24.31 21.06 -12.52
N VAL A 303 -24.76 20.74 -11.30
CA VAL A 303 -26.10 21.12 -10.84
C VAL A 303 -26.26 22.63 -10.74
N ASN A 304 -25.23 23.35 -10.32
CA ASN A 304 -25.24 24.82 -10.22
C ASN A 304 -25.45 25.52 -11.56
N TYR A 305 -25.03 24.90 -12.68
CA TYR A 305 -25.31 25.45 -14.02
C TYR A 305 -26.79 25.39 -14.42
N SER A 306 -27.65 24.66 -13.70
CA SER A 306 -29.10 24.56 -13.90
C SER A 306 -29.52 24.41 -15.38
N SER A 307 -28.71 23.72 -16.18
CA SER A 307 -28.85 23.67 -17.63
C SER A 307 -29.90 22.67 -18.11
N GLY A 308 -30.50 21.86 -17.20
CA GLY A 308 -31.39 20.75 -17.53
C GLY A 308 -30.72 19.64 -18.34
N MET A 309 -29.40 19.53 -18.26
CA MET A 309 -28.59 18.49 -18.90
C MET A 309 -27.97 17.50 -17.90
N GLU A 310 -28.28 17.64 -16.62
CA GLU A 310 -27.71 16.86 -15.51
C GLU A 310 -27.95 15.34 -15.70
N TRP A 311 -29.07 14.97 -16.36
CA TRP A 311 -29.39 13.58 -16.69
C TRP A 311 -28.32 12.89 -17.56
N THR A 312 -27.58 13.64 -18.39
CA THR A 312 -26.52 13.10 -19.23
C THR A 312 -25.38 12.54 -18.39
N ILE A 313 -25.06 13.18 -17.26
CA ILE A 313 -24.04 12.73 -16.32
C ILE A 313 -24.54 11.53 -15.51
N VAL A 314 -25.80 11.56 -15.07
CA VAL A 314 -26.41 10.41 -14.39
C VAL A 314 -26.37 9.18 -15.31
N LEU A 315 -26.70 9.35 -16.60
CA LEU A 315 -26.61 8.29 -17.60
C LEU A 315 -25.16 7.80 -17.75
N ALA A 316 -24.21 8.72 -17.87
CA ALA A 316 -22.80 8.39 -18.01
C ALA A 316 -22.28 7.56 -16.83
N VAL A 317 -22.57 8.02 -15.60
CA VAL A 317 -22.19 7.31 -14.36
C VAL A 317 -22.87 5.93 -14.31
N ALA A 318 -24.17 5.84 -14.61
CA ALA A 318 -24.89 4.58 -14.64
C ALA A 318 -24.26 3.57 -15.62
N VAL A 319 -23.92 4.01 -16.83
CA VAL A 319 -23.26 3.16 -17.84
C VAL A 319 -21.87 2.71 -17.37
N VAL A 320 -21.07 3.63 -16.82
CA VAL A 320 -19.74 3.31 -16.27
C VAL A 320 -19.83 2.28 -15.14
N VAL A 321 -20.74 2.50 -14.17
CA VAL A 321 -20.97 1.57 -13.05
C VAL A 321 -21.46 0.21 -13.56
N CYS A 322 -22.32 0.19 -14.58
CA CYS A 322 -22.79 -1.04 -15.21
C CYS A 322 -21.65 -1.81 -15.86
N ILE A 323 -20.80 -1.14 -16.67
CA ILE A 323 -19.63 -1.77 -17.32
C ILE A 323 -18.68 -2.35 -16.27
N ILE A 324 -18.35 -1.56 -15.25
CA ILE A 324 -17.47 -2.00 -14.15
C ILE A 324 -18.11 -3.18 -13.41
N GLY A 325 -19.41 -3.11 -13.09
CA GLY A 325 -20.13 -4.16 -12.42
C GLY A 325 -20.12 -5.48 -13.20
N VAL A 326 -20.44 -5.42 -14.49
CA VAL A 326 -20.40 -6.59 -15.39
C VAL A 326 -18.98 -7.19 -15.46
N LEU A 327 -17.97 -6.34 -15.65
CA LEU A 327 -16.57 -6.80 -15.69
C LEU A 327 -16.15 -7.46 -14.37
N MET A 328 -16.54 -6.89 -13.23
CA MET A 328 -16.24 -7.48 -11.91
C MET A 328 -16.91 -8.83 -11.72
N VAL A 329 -18.19 -8.96 -12.07
CA VAL A 329 -18.94 -10.24 -11.96
C VAL A 329 -18.31 -11.31 -12.86
N VAL A 330 -17.85 -10.95 -14.06
CA VAL A 330 -17.25 -11.90 -15.02
C VAL A 330 -15.79 -12.22 -14.67
N ALA A 331 -15.01 -11.23 -14.27
CA ALA A 331 -13.56 -11.39 -14.05
C ALA A 331 -13.21 -11.97 -12.67
N MET A 332 -13.93 -11.61 -11.59
CA MET A 332 -13.60 -12.04 -10.23
C MET A 332 -13.53 -13.57 -10.04
N PRO A 333 -14.50 -14.38 -10.52
CA PRO A 333 -14.40 -15.84 -10.43
C PRO A 333 -13.18 -16.39 -11.16
N LYS A 334 -12.81 -15.78 -12.28
CA LYS A 334 -11.65 -16.17 -13.08
C LYS A 334 -10.32 -15.80 -12.42
N PHE A 335 -10.26 -14.66 -11.72
CA PHE A 335 -9.09 -14.30 -10.90
C PHE A 335 -8.85 -15.33 -9.77
N ASN A 336 -9.90 -15.74 -9.08
CA ASN A 336 -9.80 -16.78 -8.05
C ASN A 336 -9.35 -18.13 -8.63
N MET A 337 -9.87 -18.50 -9.81
CA MET A 337 -9.47 -19.71 -10.53
C MET A 337 -8.00 -19.63 -11.00
N MET A 338 -7.59 -18.48 -11.51
CA MET A 338 -6.21 -18.23 -11.95
C MET A 338 -5.21 -18.47 -10.81
N GLN A 339 -5.50 -17.98 -9.59
CA GLN A 339 -4.65 -18.20 -8.44
C GLN A 339 -4.45 -19.70 -8.15
N LYS A 340 -5.53 -20.48 -8.12
CA LYS A 340 -5.45 -21.94 -7.93
C LYS A 340 -4.63 -22.64 -9.02
N LEU A 341 -4.73 -22.17 -10.26
CA LEU A 341 -3.94 -22.73 -11.37
C LEU A 341 -2.47 -22.34 -11.29
N VAL A 342 -2.14 -21.13 -10.83
CA VAL A 342 -0.76 -20.73 -10.55
C VAL A 342 -0.16 -21.62 -9.46
N ASP A 343 -0.91 -21.88 -8.38
CA ASP A 343 -0.46 -22.76 -7.30
C ASP A 343 -0.21 -24.18 -7.81
N LYS A 344 -1.07 -24.69 -8.71
CA LYS A 344 -0.89 -26.01 -9.35
C LYS A 344 0.36 -26.06 -10.23
N VAL A 345 0.61 -25.04 -11.06
CA VAL A 345 1.84 -24.95 -11.87
C VAL A 345 3.07 -24.88 -10.98
N ASN A 346 3.04 -24.09 -9.92
CA ASN A 346 4.14 -23.99 -8.97
C ASN A 346 4.41 -25.31 -8.24
N LEU A 347 3.36 -26.06 -7.87
CA LEU A 347 3.50 -27.37 -7.26
C LEU A 347 4.20 -28.35 -8.20
N ILE A 348 3.72 -28.47 -9.44
CA ILE A 348 4.31 -29.34 -10.46
C ILE A 348 5.77 -28.95 -10.74
N SER A 349 6.05 -27.63 -10.89
CA SER A 349 7.41 -27.13 -11.11
C SER A 349 8.34 -27.51 -9.94
N ARG A 350 7.87 -27.39 -8.70
CA ARG A 350 8.65 -27.76 -7.51
C ARG A 350 8.93 -29.26 -7.47
N GLU A 351 7.92 -30.10 -7.74
CA GLU A 351 8.09 -31.56 -7.81
C GLU A 351 9.13 -31.96 -8.87
N ILE A 352 9.03 -31.38 -10.08
CA ILE A 352 9.97 -31.63 -11.18
C ILE A 352 11.40 -31.20 -10.78
N LEU A 353 11.58 -29.99 -10.25
CA LEU A 353 12.89 -29.47 -9.90
C LEU A 353 13.53 -30.27 -8.74
N THR A 354 12.73 -30.64 -7.73
CA THR A 354 13.21 -31.44 -6.61
C THR A 354 13.54 -32.87 -7.03
N GLY A 355 12.71 -33.45 -7.92
CA GLY A 355 12.84 -34.81 -8.41
C GLY A 355 13.63 -34.99 -9.70
N LEU A 356 14.35 -33.94 -10.18
CA LEU A 356 14.94 -33.93 -11.53
C LEU A 356 15.90 -35.11 -11.77
N SER A 357 16.71 -35.46 -10.79
CA SER A 357 17.63 -36.62 -10.88
C SER A 357 16.86 -37.95 -11.01
N VAL A 358 15.74 -38.08 -10.31
CA VAL A 358 14.88 -39.28 -10.38
C VAL A 358 14.19 -39.33 -11.76
N ILE A 359 13.64 -38.21 -12.23
CA ILE A 359 12.99 -38.13 -13.54
C ILE A 359 13.95 -38.56 -14.64
N ARG A 360 15.21 -38.06 -14.60
CA ARG A 360 16.25 -38.44 -15.54
C ARG A 360 16.69 -39.89 -15.44
N ALA A 361 16.85 -40.40 -14.20
CA ALA A 361 17.22 -41.80 -13.97
C ALA A 361 16.21 -42.77 -14.54
N PHE A 362 14.92 -42.39 -14.55
CA PHE A 362 13.83 -43.22 -15.08
C PHE A 362 13.38 -42.83 -16.49
N SER A 363 14.07 -41.89 -17.16
CA SER A 363 13.74 -41.38 -18.53
C SER A 363 12.28 -40.97 -18.68
N ARG A 364 11.78 -40.20 -17.71
CA ARG A 364 10.36 -39.76 -17.66
C ARG A 364 10.17 -38.27 -18.01
N GLU A 365 11.17 -37.64 -18.56
CA GLU A 365 11.14 -36.19 -18.91
C GLU A 365 9.92 -35.83 -19.72
N LYS A 366 9.63 -36.57 -20.80
CA LYS A 366 8.52 -36.30 -21.69
C LYS A 366 7.15 -36.37 -20.98
N LYS A 367 6.98 -37.29 -20.04
CA LYS A 367 5.75 -37.42 -19.27
C LYS A 367 5.55 -36.21 -18.33
N GLU A 368 6.62 -35.74 -17.70
CA GLU A 368 6.56 -34.60 -16.81
C GLU A 368 6.41 -33.28 -17.59
N GLU A 369 6.97 -33.18 -18.80
CA GLU A 369 6.70 -32.06 -19.72
C GLU A 369 5.21 -32.02 -20.13
N GLU A 370 4.61 -33.15 -20.48
CA GLU A 370 3.18 -33.25 -20.81
C GLU A 370 2.31 -32.82 -19.63
N ARG A 371 2.65 -33.26 -18.40
CA ARG A 371 1.95 -32.89 -17.16
C ARG A 371 2.06 -31.41 -16.86
N PHE A 372 3.24 -30.84 -17.06
CA PHE A 372 3.46 -29.40 -16.92
C PHE A 372 2.69 -28.60 -17.96
N GLU A 373 2.73 -29.02 -19.24
CA GLU A 373 2.07 -28.32 -20.33
C GLU A 373 0.54 -28.35 -20.20
N GLU A 374 -0.04 -29.42 -19.69
CA GLU A 374 -1.48 -29.49 -19.36
C GLU A 374 -1.85 -28.43 -18.30
N ALA A 375 -1.08 -28.32 -17.24
CA ALA A 375 -1.32 -27.34 -16.17
C ALA A 375 -1.10 -25.92 -16.67
N ASN A 376 -0.02 -25.69 -17.44
CA ASN A 376 0.33 -24.40 -18.06
C ASN A 376 -0.72 -23.96 -19.09
N GLY A 377 -1.20 -24.89 -19.94
CA GLY A 377 -2.26 -24.62 -20.91
C GLY A 377 -3.57 -24.22 -20.27
N ASN A 378 -3.94 -24.84 -19.14
CA ASN A 378 -5.11 -24.47 -18.35
C ASN A 378 -4.97 -23.07 -17.73
N LEU A 379 -3.80 -22.75 -17.16
CA LEU A 379 -3.48 -21.43 -16.64
C LEU A 379 -3.53 -20.38 -17.75
N THR A 380 -2.85 -20.63 -18.87
CA THR A 380 -2.80 -19.73 -20.04
C THR A 380 -4.20 -19.39 -20.56
N ARG A 381 -5.09 -20.37 -20.66
CA ARG A 381 -6.48 -20.17 -21.11
C ARG A 381 -7.25 -19.21 -20.21
N VAL A 382 -7.12 -19.37 -18.90
CA VAL A 382 -7.78 -18.50 -17.92
C VAL A 382 -7.13 -17.11 -17.91
N MET A 383 -5.81 -17.02 -17.98
CA MET A 383 -5.09 -15.75 -18.09
C MET A 383 -5.47 -14.96 -19.36
N LEU A 384 -5.54 -15.64 -20.50
CA LEU A 384 -5.97 -15.00 -21.77
C LEU A 384 -7.38 -14.43 -21.65
N PHE A 385 -8.31 -15.21 -21.09
CA PHE A 385 -9.68 -14.71 -20.89
C PHE A 385 -9.69 -13.47 -19.97
N THR A 386 -9.02 -13.55 -18.83
CA THR A 386 -8.97 -12.46 -17.85
C THR A 386 -8.30 -11.21 -18.43
N ASN A 387 -7.16 -11.38 -19.12
CA ASN A 387 -6.45 -10.28 -19.75
C ASN A 387 -7.25 -9.63 -20.87
N ARG A 388 -7.94 -10.43 -21.71
CA ARG A 388 -8.84 -9.90 -22.76
C ARG A 388 -9.99 -9.11 -22.16
N ALA A 389 -10.64 -9.61 -21.09
CA ALA A 389 -11.69 -8.89 -20.40
C ALA A 389 -11.19 -7.56 -19.80
N MET A 390 -9.99 -7.57 -19.17
CA MET A 390 -9.38 -6.36 -18.62
C MET A 390 -8.92 -5.39 -19.73
N SER A 391 -8.37 -5.89 -20.83
CA SER A 391 -7.96 -5.05 -21.96
C SER A 391 -9.14 -4.38 -22.64
N PHE A 392 -10.34 -4.98 -22.60
CA PHE A 392 -11.55 -4.38 -23.13
C PHE A 392 -12.05 -3.20 -22.28
N MET A 393 -11.67 -3.14 -21.01
CA MET A 393 -12.15 -2.11 -20.07
C MET A 393 -11.80 -0.70 -20.55
N MET A 394 -10.53 -0.44 -20.90
CA MET A 394 -10.09 0.90 -21.30
C MET A 394 -10.76 1.39 -22.60
N PRO A 395 -10.82 0.60 -23.70
CA PRO A 395 -11.59 0.98 -24.87
C PRO A 395 -13.08 1.21 -24.62
N ALA A 396 -13.72 0.37 -23.78
CA ALA A 396 -15.11 0.54 -23.42
C ALA A 396 -15.36 1.86 -22.68
N LEU A 397 -14.50 2.19 -21.72
CA LEU A 397 -14.60 3.44 -20.96
C LEU A 397 -14.30 4.67 -21.85
N MET A 398 -13.30 4.59 -22.75
CA MET A 398 -13.05 5.64 -23.72
C MET A 398 -14.25 5.82 -24.67
N PHE A 399 -14.90 4.74 -25.09
CA PHE A 399 -16.11 4.81 -25.89
C PHE A 399 -17.24 5.53 -25.13
N VAL A 400 -17.41 5.23 -23.82
CA VAL A 400 -18.40 5.94 -22.98
C VAL A 400 -18.04 7.41 -22.86
N MET A 401 -16.79 7.74 -22.54
CA MET A 401 -16.34 9.15 -22.39
C MET A 401 -16.58 9.95 -23.66
N ASN A 402 -16.16 9.43 -24.82
CA ASN A 402 -16.39 10.11 -26.08
C ASN A 402 -17.88 10.13 -26.47
N GLY A 403 -18.60 9.03 -26.23
CA GLY A 403 -20.03 8.95 -26.49
C GLY A 403 -20.83 9.94 -25.65
N VAL A 404 -20.49 10.09 -24.36
CA VAL A 404 -21.09 11.11 -23.49
C VAL A 404 -20.75 12.52 -23.96
N SER A 405 -19.50 12.76 -24.39
CA SER A 405 -19.11 14.07 -24.97
C SER A 405 -19.93 14.41 -26.20
N VAL A 406 -20.12 13.46 -27.13
CA VAL A 406 -20.96 13.65 -28.32
C VAL A 406 -22.43 13.88 -27.94
N LEU A 407 -22.95 13.14 -26.95
CA LEU A 407 -24.30 13.33 -26.43
C LEU A 407 -24.50 14.73 -25.83
N ILE A 408 -23.52 15.17 -25.01
CA ILE A 408 -23.54 16.51 -24.43
C ILE A 408 -23.53 17.57 -25.52
N ILE A 409 -22.64 17.46 -26.54
CA ILE A 409 -22.57 18.39 -27.67
C ILE A 409 -23.92 18.43 -28.41
N TRP A 410 -24.53 17.28 -28.67
CA TRP A 410 -25.80 17.21 -29.41
C TRP A 410 -26.95 17.85 -28.62
N VAL A 411 -27.06 17.60 -27.33
CA VAL A 411 -28.10 18.20 -26.47
C VAL A 411 -27.81 19.70 -26.26
N ALA A 412 -26.54 20.06 -25.99
CA ALA A 412 -26.12 21.44 -25.80
C ALA A 412 -26.32 22.29 -27.05
N ALA A 413 -26.03 21.76 -28.25
CA ALA A 413 -26.25 22.49 -29.51
C ALA A 413 -27.70 22.97 -29.67
N LYS A 414 -28.69 22.14 -29.31
CA LYS A 414 -30.11 22.53 -29.32
C LYS A 414 -30.41 23.62 -28.28
N LYS A 415 -29.77 23.57 -27.11
CA LYS A 415 -29.97 24.56 -26.05
C LYS A 415 -29.26 25.87 -26.35
N ILE A 416 -28.11 25.81 -27.03
CA ILE A 416 -27.38 26.99 -27.55
C ILE A 416 -28.20 27.66 -28.64
N ASP A 417 -28.76 26.89 -29.57
CA ASP A 417 -29.68 27.42 -30.63
C ASP A 417 -30.94 28.06 -30.02
N GLN A 418 -31.44 27.53 -28.92
CA GLN A 418 -32.56 28.12 -28.15
C GLN A 418 -32.13 29.30 -27.26
N GLY A 419 -30.83 29.61 -27.16
CA GLY A 419 -30.30 30.68 -26.32
C GLY A 419 -30.30 30.40 -24.83
N VAL A 420 -30.46 29.16 -24.42
CA VAL A 420 -30.53 28.77 -22.98
C VAL A 420 -29.10 28.53 -22.42
N MET A 421 -28.12 28.29 -23.27
CA MET A 421 -26.75 27.91 -22.84
C MET A 421 -25.69 28.60 -23.73
N GLU A 422 -24.55 28.95 -23.13
CA GLU A 422 -23.37 29.46 -23.83
C GLU A 422 -22.42 28.29 -24.24
N VAL A 423 -21.54 28.53 -25.22
CA VAL A 423 -20.61 27.54 -25.75
C VAL A 423 -19.55 27.11 -24.72
N GLY A 424 -19.07 28.06 -23.92
CA GLY A 424 -18.12 27.78 -22.84
C GLY A 424 -18.71 26.91 -21.77
N THR A 425 -19.97 27.14 -21.38
CA THR A 425 -20.73 26.29 -20.46
C THR A 425 -20.79 24.85 -20.95
N MET A 426 -21.04 24.61 -22.24
CA MET A 426 -20.97 23.27 -22.84
C MET A 426 -19.58 22.63 -22.64
N THR A 427 -18.52 23.40 -22.83
CA THR A 427 -17.15 22.92 -22.68
C THR A 427 -16.82 22.57 -21.21
N ALA A 428 -17.26 23.41 -20.26
CA ALA A 428 -17.14 23.11 -18.84
C ALA A 428 -17.89 21.84 -18.46
N PHE A 429 -19.11 21.65 -18.99
CA PHE A 429 -19.93 20.46 -18.76
C PHE A 429 -19.27 19.17 -19.23
N ILE A 430 -18.64 19.17 -20.41
CA ILE A 430 -17.85 18.05 -20.93
C ILE A 430 -16.69 17.76 -19.99
N THR A 431 -15.97 18.79 -19.55
CA THR A 431 -14.79 18.62 -18.68
C THR A 431 -15.20 18.08 -17.31
N TYR A 432 -16.27 18.59 -16.69
CA TYR A 432 -16.78 18.04 -15.42
C TYR A 432 -17.25 16.60 -15.58
N SER A 433 -17.91 16.25 -16.70
CA SER A 433 -18.30 14.86 -16.97
C SER A 433 -17.09 13.91 -17.02
N MET A 434 -16.02 14.33 -17.67
CA MET A 434 -14.77 13.57 -17.71
C MET A 434 -14.15 13.42 -16.32
N MET A 435 -14.12 14.49 -15.50
CA MET A 435 -13.59 14.46 -14.14
C MET A 435 -14.39 13.51 -13.25
N ILE A 436 -15.71 13.52 -13.33
CA ILE A 436 -16.58 12.61 -12.57
C ILE A 436 -16.31 11.17 -12.96
N ILE A 437 -16.24 10.85 -14.26
CA ILE A 437 -15.95 9.48 -14.75
C ILE A 437 -14.57 9.03 -14.28
N MET A 438 -13.55 9.91 -14.33
CA MET A 438 -12.20 9.61 -13.82
C MET A 438 -12.20 9.34 -12.31
N GLY A 439 -12.99 10.05 -11.52
CA GLY A 439 -13.19 9.77 -10.10
C GLY A 439 -13.69 8.33 -9.86
N PHE A 440 -14.70 7.88 -10.61
CA PHE A 440 -15.19 6.50 -10.54
C PHE A 440 -14.15 5.47 -10.98
N LEU A 441 -13.33 5.78 -11.99
CA LEU A 441 -12.22 4.93 -12.42
C LEU A 441 -11.17 4.74 -11.33
N MET A 442 -10.79 5.83 -10.66
CA MET A 442 -9.84 5.77 -9.54
C MET A 442 -10.35 4.86 -8.41
N LEU A 443 -11.63 4.97 -8.05
CA LEU A 443 -12.25 4.10 -7.03
C LEU A 443 -12.24 2.63 -7.46
N THR A 444 -12.48 2.35 -8.73
CA THR A 444 -12.45 0.98 -9.28
C THR A 444 -11.06 0.36 -9.19
N MET A 445 -10.01 1.12 -9.53
CA MET A 445 -8.62 0.64 -9.44
C MET A 445 -8.26 0.22 -8.01
N VAL A 446 -8.66 1.02 -7.03
CA VAL A 446 -8.43 0.72 -5.62
C VAL A 446 -9.20 -0.52 -5.17
N SER A 447 -10.44 -0.69 -5.63
CA SER A 447 -11.28 -1.85 -5.30
C SER A 447 -10.66 -3.19 -5.71
N ILE A 448 -9.85 -3.22 -6.78
CA ILE A 448 -9.12 -4.42 -7.23
C ILE A 448 -7.92 -4.72 -6.32
N MET A 449 -7.27 -3.70 -5.77
CA MET A 449 -6.06 -3.86 -4.94
C MET A 449 -6.36 -4.13 -3.46
N LEU A 450 -7.50 -3.65 -2.98
CA LEU A 450 -7.91 -3.75 -1.57
C LEU A 450 -7.99 -5.20 -1.04
N PRO A 451 -8.54 -6.19 -1.76
CA PRO A 451 -8.57 -7.57 -1.32
C PRO A 451 -7.17 -8.17 -1.11
N ARG A 452 -6.21 -7.85 -1.97
CA ARG A 452 -4.82 -8.33 -1.84
C ARG A 452 -4.17 -7.80 -0.56
N ALA A 453 -4.35 -6.52 -0.29
CA ALA A 453 -3.85 -5.93 0.96
C ALA A 453 -4.56 -6.50 2.20
N ALA A 454 -5.86 -6.85 2.10
CA ALA A 454 -6.59 -7.49 3.18
C ALA A 454 -6.02 -8.87 3.51
N VAL A 455 -5.68 -9.68 2.49
CA VAL A 455 -5.02 -10.98 2.69
C VAL A 455 -3.64 -10.79 3.33
N ALA A 456 -2.82 -9.87 2.83
CA ALA A 456 -1.51 -9.56 3.40
C ALA A 456 -1.63 -9.10 4.88
N ALA A 457 -2.60 -8.24 5.17
CA ALA A 457 -2.87 -7.78 6.53
C ALA A 457 -3.29 -8.92 7.47
N ASN A 458 -4.13 -9.86 7.01
CA ASN A 458 -4.54 -11.02 7.80
C ASN A 458 -3.36 -11.96 8.09
N ARG A 459 -2.47 -12.18 7.12
CA ARG A 459 -1.27 -13.00 7.31
C ARG A 459 -0.29 -12.37 8.30
N ILE A 460 -0.14 -11.05 8.29
CA ILE A 460 0.65 -10.33 9.30
C ILE A 460 -0.02 -10.40 10.67
N ASP A 461 -1.33 -10.23 10.72
CA ASP A 461 -2.12 -10.29 11.95
C ASP A 461 -2.02 -11.66 12.63
N GLU A 462 -2.00 -12.74 11.85
CA GLU A 462 -1.78 -14.09 12.35
C GLU A 462 -0.46 -14.20 13.12
N VAL A 463 0.65 -13.66 12.57
CA VAL A 463 1.95 -13.64 13.26
C VAL A 463 1.90 -12.79 14.54
N LEU A 464 1.34 -11.59 14.47
CA LEU A 464 1.30 -10.68 15.60
C LEU A 464 0.41 -11.18 16.74
N LYS A 465 -0.66 -11.90 16.44
CA LYS A 465 -1.60 -12.47 17.41
C LYS A 465 -1.21 -13.83 17.96
N THR A 466 -0.24 -14.51 17.33
CA THR A 466 0.23 -15.81 17.83
C THR A 466 0.70 -15.67 19.27
N GLU A 467 0.10 -16.44 20.15
CA GLU A 467 0.51 -16.48 21.55
C GLU A 467 1.86 -17.18 21.66
N ILE A 468 2.74 -16.63 22.46
CA ILE A 468 4.04 -17.19 22.78
C ILE A 468 3.81 -18.21 23.89
N THR A 469 4.17 -19.46 23.64
CA THR A 469 3.98 -20.54 24.62
C THR A 469 4.97 -20.46 25.77
N ILE A 470 6.23 -20.12 25.49
CA ILE A 470 7.31 -20.05 26.50
C ILE A 470 7.57 -18.61 26.88
N LYS A 471 7.27 -18.26 28.12
CA LYS A 471 7.47 -16.92 28.70
C LYS A 471 8.19 -17.05 30.03
N ASP A 472 8.90 -15.99 30.40
CA ASP A 472 9.44 -15.87 31.75
C ASP A 472 8.31 -15.76 32.79
N SER A 473 8.48 -16.45 33.93
CA SER A 473 7.63 -16.27 35.08
C SER A 473 7.78 -14.85 35.65
N HIS A 474 6.71 -14.29 36.24
CA HIS A 474 6.76 -12.95 36.84
C HIS A 474 7.86 -12.79 37.91
N ASN A 475 8.24 -13.89 38.57
CA ASN A 475 9.25 -13.93 39.61
C ASN A 475 10.47 -14.78 39.19
N ALA A 476 10.76 -14.84 37.89
CA ALA A 476 11.87 -15.63 37.37
C ALA A 476 13.22 -15.18 38.00
N LEU A 477 14.03 -16.15 38.41
CA LEU A 477 15.36 -15.92 38.92
C LEU A 477 16.25 -15.36 37.80
N THR A 478 16.93 -14.25 38.10
CA THR A 478 17.85 -13.57 37.16
C THR A 478 19.32 -13.79 37.54
N GLU A 479 19.60 -14.45 38.64
CA GLU A 479 20.95 -14.80 39.08
C GLU A 479 21.35 -16.18 38.53
N LYS A 480 22.62 -16.30 38.12
CA LYS A 480 23.18 -17.57 37.65
C LYS A 480 23.29 -18.56 38.80
N THR A 481 22.94 -19.81 38.52
CA THR A 481 23.13 -20.92 39.49
C THR A 481 24.61 -21.29 39.62
N ASN A 482 24.98 -21.92 40.76
CA ASN A 482 26.40 -22.09 41.10
C ASN A 482 27.01 -23.38 40.59
N ASN A 483 26.30 -24.50 40.61
CA ASN A 483 26.89 -25.84 40.40
C ASN A 483 26.52 -26.46 39.04
N ALA A 484 25.42 -26.07 38.38
CA ALA A 484 24.93 -26.63 37.15
C ALA A 484 24.57 -28.13 37.20
N VAL A 485 23.96 -28.55 38.35
CA VAL A 485 23.32 -29.86 38.47
C VAL A 485 22.00 -29.84 37.71
N VAL A 486 21.89 -30.69 36.67
CA VAL A 486 20.65 -30.84 35.88
C VAL A 486 19.94 -32.11 36.32
N LYS A 487 18.67 -32.00 36.76
CA LYS A 487 17.85 -33.16 37.09
C LYS A 487 16.55 -33.15 36.26
N PHE A 488 16.25 -34.27 35.65
CA PHE A 488 14.96 -34.61 35.11
C PHE A 488 14.19 -35.38 36.18
N ASP A 489 12.98 -34.98 36.49
CA ASP A 489 12.16 -35.54 37.55
C ASP A 489 10.83 -35.98 36.95
N HIS A 490 10.75 -37.27 36.53
CA HIS A 490 9.59 -37.91 35.93
C HIS A 490 9.02 -37.11 34.74
N VAL A 491 9.84 -36.82 33.76
CA VAL A 491 9.52 -35.92 32.64
C VAL A 491 8.83 -36.63 31.51
N ASP A 492 7.62 -36.15 31.16
CA ASP A 492 6.94 -36.48 29.92
C ASP A 492 6.98 -35.30 28.98
N PHE A 493 7.11 -35.60 27.69
CA PHE A 493 7.07 -34.56 26.65
C PHE A 493 6.35 -35.01 25.38
N LYS A 494 5.49 -34.11 24.87
CA LYS A 494 4.73 -34.27 23.65
C LYS A 494 4.81 -32.95 22.84
N TYR A 495 5.05 -33.03 21.50
CA TYR A 495 4.91 -31.87 20.64
C TYR A 495 3.46 -31.42 20.48
N ALA A 496 3.23 -30.14 20.25
CA ALA A 496 1.88 -29.56 20.16
C ALA A 496 0.97 -30.24 19.12
N ASP A 497 1.54 -30.66 17.98
CA ASP A 497 0.84 -31.33 16.89
C ASP A 497 0.92 -32.86 16.98
N GLY A 498 1.57 -33.43 17.99
CA GLY A 498 1.70 -34.87 18.20
C GLY A 498 0.48 -35.49 18.89
N GLU A 499 0.12 -36.73 18.58
CA GLU A 499 -0.91 -37.46 19.30
C GLU A 499 -0.35 -38.22 20.51
N GLU A 500 0.90 -38.69 20.45
CA GLU A 500 1.59 -39.49 21.45
C GLU A 500 2.76 -38.76 22.11
N ASN A 501 3.16 -39.20 23.30
CA ASN A 501 4.36 -38.72 23.98
C ASN A 501 5.61 -39.16 23.22
N VAL A 502 6.56 -38.23 23.08
CA VAL A 502 7.90 -38.48 22.50
C VAL A 502 8.88 -38.90 23.56
N LEU A 503 8.65 -38.48 24.81
CA LEU A 503 9.40 -38.88 26.00
C LEU A 503 8.39 -39.24 27.09
N GLU A 504 8.66 -40.34 27.79
CA GLU A 504 7.80 -40.87 28.89
C GLU A 504 8.67 -41.23 30.11
N ASP A 505 8.31 -40.69 31.26
CA ASP A 505 8.87 -41.00 32.56
C ASP A 505 10.43 -40.92 32.61
N ILE A 506 10.98 -39.85 32.09
CA ILE A 506 12.43 -39.63 32.07
C ILE A 506 12.88 -39.14 33.41
N ASP A 507 13.68 -39.96 34.14
CA ASP A 507 14.26 -39.63 35.46
C ASP A 507 15.76 -39.90 35.49
N PHE A 508 16.56 -38.83 35.64
CA PHE A 508 18.00 -38.88 35.84
C PHE A 508 18.56 -37.58 36.41
N GLU A 509 19.79 -37.63 36.93
CA GLU A 509 20.56 -36.48 37.44
C GLU A 509 21.94 -36.49 36.77
N ALA A 510 22.38 -35.27 36.35
CA ALA A 510 23.66 -34.97 35.80
C ALA A 510 24.42 -33.97 36.68
N LYS A 511 25.65 -34.26 37.06
CA LYS A 511 26.44 -33.42 38.03
C LYS A 511 27.59 -32.70 37.29
N PRO A 512 28.08 -31.58 37.88
CA PRO A 512 29.29 -30.93 37.37
C PRO A 512 30.45 -31.88 37.23
N GLY A 513 31.22 -31.73 36.16
CA GLY A 513 32.31 -32.60 35.83
C GLY A 513 31.92 -33.93 35.22
N GLN A 514 30.63 -34.25 35.09
CA GLN A 514 30.14 -35.47 34.46
C GLN A 514 29.84 -35.27 32.98
N THR A 515 30.18 -36.29 32.20
CA THR A 515 29.72 -36.45 30.80
C THR A 515 28.59 -37.44 30.78
N VAL A 516 27.38 -36.94 30.43
CA VAL A 516 26.17 -37.73 30.23
C VAL A 516 25.93 -37.95 28.76
N ALA A 517 26.00 -39.20 28.32
CA ALA A 517 25.78 -39.58 26.93
C ALA A 517 24.33 -40.07 26.75
N ILE A 518 23.72 -39.74 25.61
CA ILE A 518 22.38 -40.17 25.26
C ILE A 518 22.44 -40.97 23.96
N ILE A 519 22.05 -42.22 24.00
CA ILE A 519 22.03 -43.16 22.87
C ILE A 519 20.71 -43.88 22.71
N GLY A 520 20.42 -44.39 21.53
CA GLY A 520 19.20 -45.14 21.23
C GLY A 520 18.90 -45.18 19.73
N SER A 521 17.83 -45.84 19.33
CA SER A 521 17.37 -45.93 17.95
C SER A 521 17.03 -44.58 17.33
N THR A 522 16.97 -44.52 16.01
CA THR A 522 16.49 -43.30 15.30
C THR A 522 15.02 -43.06 15.69
N GLY A 523 14.68 -41.88 16.07
CA GLY A 523 13.31 -41.53 16.52
C GLY A 523 13.04 -41.73 18.02
N SER A 524 13.99 -42.29 18.81
CA SER A 524 13.80 -42.55 20.24
C SER A 524 13.72 -41.31 21.15
N GLY A 525 13.74 -40.10 20.63
CA GLY A 525 13.61 -38.86 21.43
C GLY A 525 14.90 -38.22 21.90
N LYS A 526 16.10 -38.66 21.49
CA LYS A 526 17.43 -38.15 21.93
C LYS A 526 17.60 -36.65 21.79
N SER A 527 17.42 -36.11 20.57
CA SER A 527 17.53 -34.68 20.33
C SER A 527 16.42 -33.89 21.01
N THR A 528 15.25 -34.49 21.19
CA THR A 528 14.14 -33.87 21.95
C THR A 528 14.54 -33.66 23.39
N LEU A 529 15.11 -34.68 24.06
CA LEU A 529 15.62 -34.58 25.43
C LEU A 529 16.65 -33.46 25.54
N ALA A 530 17.63 -33.40 24.61
CA ALA A 530 18.65 -32.34 24.60
C ALA A 530 18.07 -30.94 24.41
N LYS A 531 16.98 -30.78 23.65
CA LYS A 531 16.29 -29.50 23.41
C LYS A 531 15.46 -29.02 24.61
N LEU A 532 15.08 -29.90 25.54
CA LEU A 532 14.36 -29.52 26.75
C LEU A 532 15.26 -28.78 27.75
N ILE A 533 16.56 -29.09 27.82
CA ILE A 533 17.50 -28.49 28.76
C ILE A 533 17.60 -26.95 28.57
N PRO A 534 17.77 -26.40 27.33
CA PRO A 534 17.80 -24.96 27.10
C PRO A 534 16.39 -24.34 27.06
N ARG A 535 15.38 -25.12 27.47
CA ARG A 535 13.94 -24.71 27.46
C ARG A 535 13.53 -24.17 26.10
N PHE A 536 13.82 -24.98 25.01
CA PHE A 536 13.25 -24.69 23.68
C PHE A 536 11.79 -25.14 23.60
N PHE A 537 11.41 -26.05 24.49
CA PHE A 537 10.06 -26.52 24.74
C PHE A 537 9.88 -26.68 26.25
N ASP A 538 8.68 -26.49 26.76
CA ASP A 538 8.30 -26.83 28.14
C ASP A 538 7.83 -28.27 28.20
N VAL A 539 8.10 -28.96 29.30
CA VAL A 539 7.68 -30.36 29.54
C VAL A 539 6.18 -30.47 29.70
N THR A 540 5.59 -31.59 29.29
CA THR A 540 4.14 -31.85 29.42
C THR A 540 3.79 -32.21 30.87
N ASN A 541 4.57 -33.12 31.50
CA ASN A 541 4.45 -33.49 32.88
C ASN A 541 5.87 -33.53 33.50
N GLY A 542 5.94 -33.56 34.82
CA GLY A 542 7.18 -33.54 35.56
C GLY A 542 7.87 -32.17 35.52
N LYS A 543 9.15 -32.15 35.85
CA LYS A 543 9.96 -30.92 35.86
C LYS A 543 11.42 -31.21 35.52
N ILE A 544 12.09 -30.20 35.00
CA ILE A 544 13.56 -30.17 34.83
C ILE A 544 14.08 -29.11 35.78
N THR A 545 15.05 -29.44 36.61
CA THR A 545 15.63 -28.49 37.56
C THR A 545 17.08 -28.25 37.26
N LEU A 546 17.53 -27.02 37.51
CA LEU A 546 18.92 -26.60 37.48
C LEU A 546 19.30 -26.15 38.92
N ASP A 547 20.22 -26.87 39.58
CA ASP A 547 20.58 -26.69 40.99
C ASP A 547 19.36 -26.73 41.95
N GLY A 548 18.37 -27.60 41.63
CA GLY A 548 17.13 -27.76 42.41
C GLY A 548 16.02 -26.77 42.07
N VAL A 549 16.28 -25.75 41.25
CA VAL A 549 15.27 -24.79 40.80
C VAL A 549 14.68 -25.24 39.49
N ASP A 550 13.35 -25.22 39.34
CA ASP A 550 12.68 -25.52 38.07
C ASP A 550 13.12 -24.52 36.98
N ILE A 551 13.52 -25.01 35.80
CA ILE A 551 13.97 -24.17 34.72
C ILE A 551 12.86 -23.18 34.22
N ARG A 552 11.60 -23.44 34.57
CA ARG A 552 10.46 -22.52 34.29
C ARG A 552 10.46 -21.29 35.18
N ASP A 553 11.10 -21.39 36.36
CA ASP A 553 11.25 -20.32 37.32
C ASP A 553 12.58 -19.55 37.19
N ILE A 554 13.43 -19.91 36.24
CA ILE A 554 14.65 -19.21 35.87
C ILE A 554 14.36 -18.39 34.60
N SER A 555 14.84 -17.14 34.54
CA SER A 555 14.68 -16.36 33.32
C SER A 555 15.38 -17.05 32.15
N ILE A 556 14.75 -17.02 30.96
CA ILE A 556 15.27 -17.68 29.74
C ILE A 556 16.68 -17.19 29.42
N GLU A 557 16.94 -15.91 29.60
CA GLU A 557 18.26 -15.31 29.41
C GLU A 557 19.28 -15.88 30.38
N THR A 558 18.97 -15.96 31.67
CA THR A 558 19.85 -16.52 32.69
C THR A 558 20.11 -18.01 32.46
N LEU A 559 19.08 -18.79 32.17
CA LEU A 559 19.21 -20.20 31.89
C LEU A 559 20.15 -20.42 30.69
N ARG A 560 19.82 -19.80 29.55
CA ARG A 560 20.58 -19.96 28.30
C ARG A 560 21.96 -19.33 28.36
N SER A 561 22.20 -18.36 29.25
CA SER A 561 23.53 -17.79 29.46
C SER A 561 24.54 -18.80 30.01
N GLN A 562 24.06 -19.86 30.66
CA GLN A 562 24.87 -20.92 31.29
C GLN A 562 25.07 -22.14 30.40
N ILE A 563 24.45 -22.15 29.20
CA ILE A 563 24.41 -23.30 28.29
C ILE A 563 25.16 -22.97 27.01
N GLY A 564 26.06 -23.87 26.59
CA GLY A 564 26.67 -23.90 25.26
C GLY A 564 26.01 -25.03 24.45
N TYR A 565 25.15 -24.66 23.48
CA TYR A 565 24.41 -25.62 22.65
C TYR A 565 25.01 -25.71 21.26
N VAL A 566 25.35 -26.94 20.83
CA VAL A 566 25.82 -27.25 19.49
C VAL A 566 24.77 -28.13 18.82
N PRO A 567 24.05 -27.61 17.81
CA PRO A 567 22.99 -28.37 17.15
C PRO A 567 23.57 -29.46 16.23
N GLN A 568 22.75 -30.45 15.90
CA GLN A 568 23.10 -31.54 14.99
C GLN A 568 23.61 -31.03 13.63
N THR A 569 23.02 -30.01 13.07
CA THR A 569 23.49 -29.33 11.87
C THR A 569 24.17 -28.02 12.26
N GLY A 570 25.45 -27.87 12.00
CA GLY A 570 26.18 -26.63 12.26
C GLY A 570 25.67 -25.47 11.45
N ILE A 571 25.14 -24.43 12.12
CA ILE A 571 24.60 -23.19 11.51
C ILE A 571 25.62 -22.08 11.68
N LEU A 572 26.08 -21.51 10.55
CA LEU A 572 26.97 -20.36 10.51
C LEU A 572 26.23 -19.14 9.94
N PHE A 573 26.57 -17.99 10.50
CA PHE A 573 26.03 -16.70 10.04
C PHE A 573 27.00 -16.10 9.00
N SER A 574 26.46 -15.30 8.09
CA SER A 574 27.27 -14.51 7.17
C SER A 574 28.12 -13.51 7.94
N GLY A 575 29.38 -13.41 7.55
CA GLY A 575 30.41 -12.61 8.22
C GLY A 575 31.75 -13.24 8.01
N ASP A 576 32.58 -13.34 9.03
CA ASP A 576 33.86 -14.01 9.03
C ASP A 576 33.93 -15.15 10.09
N ILE A 577 35.04 -15.87 10.15
CA ILE A 577 35.25 -16.94 11.12
C ILE A 577 35.29 -16.38 12.54
N ASN A 578 35.94 -15.22 12.72
CA ASN A 578 36.07 -14.54 14.00
C ASN A 578 34.71 -14.20 14.58
N SER A 579 33.85 -13.52 13.81
CA SER A 579 32.47 -13.15 14.22
C SER A 579 31.59 -14.37 14.50
N ASN A 580 31.81 -15.48 13.82
CA ASN A 580 31.08 -16.72 14.05
C ASN A 580 31.50 -17.40 15.37
N ILE A 581 32.77 -17.40 15.74
CA ILE A 581 33.21 -17.96 17.01
C ILE A 581 32.83 -17.05 18.18
N SER A 582 33.08 -15.74 18.05
CA SER A 582 32.76 -14.75 19.11
C SER A 582 31.25 -14.54 19.34
N TYR A 583 30.41 -15.02 18.42
CA TYR A 583 28.94 -14.84 18.50
C TYR A 583 28.31 -15.28 19.85
N GLY A 584 28.86 -16.38 20.42
CA GLY A 584 28.41 -16.91 21.72
C GLY A 584 28.98 -16.18 22.93
N ALA A 585 30.01 -15.38 22.75
CA ALA A 585 30.82 -14.75 23.82
C ALA A 585 31.16 -13.29 23.46
N PRO A 586 30.18 -12.37 23.53
CA PRO A 586 30.47 -10.96 23.26
C PRO A 586 31.59 -10.43 24.16
N GLY A 587 32.62 -9.83 23.54
CA GLY A 587 33.76 -9.26 24.25
C GLY A 587 34.93 -10.24 24.53
N ILE A 588 34.88 -11.48 24.00
CA ILE A 588 36.04 -12.39 24.03
C ILE A 588 37.16 -11.78 23.22
N ASP A 589 38.39 -11.91 23.76
CA ASP A 589 39.60 -11.44 23.09
C ASP A 589 40.07 -12.41 21.98
N GLU A 590 41.02 -11.96 21.18
CA GLU A 590 41.58 -12.76 20.08
C GLU A 590 42.24 -14.06 20.57
N ALA A 591 42.87 -14.03 21.76
CA ALA A 591 43.50 -15.20 22.37
C ALA A 591 42.44 -16.27 22.72
N GLY A 592 41.33 -15.87 23.31
CA GLY A 592 40.19 -16.75 23.61
C GLY A 592 39.56 -17.37 22.36
N ILE A 593 39.45 -16.59 21.26
CA ILE A 593 38.94 -17.10 19.97
C ILE A 593 39.87 -18.17 19.41
N LYS A 594 41.21 -17.93 19.45
CA LYS A 594 42.19 -18.88 18.99
C LYS A 594 42.21 -20.15 19.86
N GLU A 595 42.11 -19.99 21.19
CA GLU A 595 41.98 -21.14 22.12
C GLU A 595 40.74 -21.99 21.78
N ALA A 596 39.58 -21.35 21.59
CA ALA A 596 38.37 -22.05 21.25
C ALA A 596 38.48 -22.80 19.91
N ALA A 597 39.06 -22.16 18.91
CA ALA A 597 39.33 -22.79 17.61
C ALA A 597 40.29 -23.97 17.72
N GLN A 598 41.34 -23.85 18.54
CA GLN A 598 42.30 -24.90 18.76
C GLN A 598 41.69 -26.12 19.46
N ILE A 599 40.91 -25.93 20.50
CA ILE A 599 40.17 -26.99 21.19
C ILE A 599 39.22 -27.70 20.24
N ALA A 600 38.47 -26.92 19.42
CA ALA A 600 37.56 -27.44 18.41
C ALA A 600 38.27 -28.09 17.19
N GLN A 601 39.60 -28.21 17.18
CA GLN A 601 40.39 -28.72 16.06
C GLN A 601 40.15 -27.97 14.74
N ALA A 602 39.86 -26.65 14.84
CA ALA A 602 39.53 -25.80 13.69
C ALA A 602 40.74 -25.03 13.13
N THR A 603 41.82 -24.91 13.90
CA THR A 603 42.98 -24.07 13.57
C THR A 603 43.63 -24.43 12.24
N GLU A 604 43.82 -25.74 11.96
CA GLU A 604 44.43 -26.20 10.73
C GLU A 604 43.77 -25.63 9.48
N PHE A 605 42.46 -25.88 9.31
CA PHE A 605 41.77 -25.39 8.12
C PHE A 605 41.52 -23.85 8.11
N ILE A 606 41.59 -23.20 9.28
CA ILE A 606 41.52 -21.74 9.36
C ILE A 606 42.82 -21.12 8.87
N GLU A 607 43.96 -21.64 9.31
CA GLU A 607 45.29 -21.15 8.91
C GLU A 607 45.59 -21.41 7.42
N ASP A 608 44.98 -22.43 6.81
CA ASP A 608 45.08 -22.73 5.37
C ASP A 608 44.29 -21.72 4.50
N LYS A 609 43.43 -20.91 5.09
CA LYS A 609 42.68 -19.88 4.35
C LYS A 609 43.51 -18.60 4.19
N PRO A 610 43.39 -17.89 3.05
CA PRO A 610 44.18 -16.66 2.80
C PRO A 610 44.02 -15.61 3.91
N ASP A 611 42.80 -15.38 4.38
CA ASP A 611 42.49 -14.36 5.40
C ASP A 611 42.33 -14.96 6.81
N LYS A 612 42.69 -16.22 7.01
CA LYS A 612 42.63 -16.93 8.30
C LYS A 612 41.32 -16.71 9.03
N PHE A 613 41.34 -16.16 10.25
CA PHE A 613 40.14 -15.87 11.06
C PHE A 613 39.23 -14.81 10.47
N GLU A 614 39.71 -13.93 9.57
CA GLU A 614 38.92 -12.93 8.87
C GLU A 614 38.31 -13.47 7.55
N SER A 615 38.56 -14.76 7.24
CA SER A 615 38.01 -15.41 6.04
C SER A 615 36.51 -15.38 6.06
N ALA A 616 35.90 -14.91 4.95
CA ALA A 616 34.47 -14.75 4.81
C ALA A 616 33.70 -16.07 4.90
N ILE A 617 32.63 -16.08 5.66
CA ILE A 617 31.63 -17.14 5.76
C ILE A 617 30.37 -16.67 5.01
N ALA A 618 29.98 -17.43 3.99
CA ALA A 618 28.74 -17.19 3.26
C ALA A 618 27.52 -17.56 4.11
N GLN A 619 26.34 -17.06 3.72
CA GLN A 619 25.09 -17.34 4.40
C GLN A 619 24.86 -18.87 4.54
N GLY A 620 24.61 -19.32 5.78
CA GLY A 620 24.48 -20.74 6.10
C GLY A 620 25.77 -21.56 5.94
N GLY A 621 26.93 -20.89 5.78
CA GLY A 621 28.23 -21.54 5.65
C GLY A 621 28.38 -22.37 4.37
N THR A 622 27.76 -21.98 3.25
CA THR A 622 27.80 -22.76 2.00
C THR A 622 29.17 -22.91 1.39
N ASN A 623 30.12 -22.09 1.81
CA ASN A 623 31.53 -22.10 1.36
C ASN A 623 32.48 -22.88 2.29
N VAL A 624 31.97 -23.62 3.26
CA VAL A 624 32.71 -24.50 4.14
C VAL A 624 32.08 -25.90 4.21
N SER A 625 32.92 -26.92 4.45
CA SER A 625 32.46 -28.32 4.53
C SER A 625 31.60 -28.56 5.78
N GLY A 626 30.82 -29.66 5.80
CA GLY A 626 30.02 -30.06 6.96
C GLY A 626 30.83 -30.21 8.25
N GLY A 627 31.96 -30.86 8.20
CA GLY A 627 32.86 -31.00 9.33
C GLY A 627 33.48 -29.69 9.79
N GLN A 628 33.81 -28.76 8.86
CA GLN A 628 34.28 -27.41 9.20
C GLN A 628 33.19 -26.60 9.87
N LYS A 629 31.92 -26.64 9.37
CA LYS A 629 30.78 -26.01 10.02
C LYS A 629 30.60 -26.47 11.45
N GLN A 630 30.70 -27.78 11.64
CA GLN A 630 30.52 -28.39 12.95
C GLN A 630 31.64 -27.95 13.92
N ARG A 631 32.91 -27.98 13.48
CA ARG A 631 34.05 -27.50 14.29
C ARG A 631 33.90 -26.02 14.67
N LEU A 632 33.47 -25.16 13.77
CA LEU A 632 33.19 -23.75 14.08
C LEU A 632 32.02 -23.57 15.07
N SER A 633 31.00 -24.39 14.95
CA SER A 633 29.86 -24.37 15.88
C SER A 633 30.29 -24.87 17.28
N ILE A 634 31.18 -25.86 17.36
CA ILE A 634 31.78 -26.31 18.60
C ILE A 634 32.68 -25.22 19.19
N ALA A 635 33.53 -24.57 18.38
CA ALA A 635 34.38 -23.44 18.82
C ALA A 635 33.53 -22.32 19.43
N ARG A 636 32.36 -21.97 18.80
CA ARG A 636 31.41 -20.99 19.32
C ARG A 636 30.88 -21.34 20.72
N ALA A 637 30.56 -22.61 20.95
CA ALA A 637 30.12 -23.09 22.27
C ALA A 637 31.23 -23.06 23.30
N ILE A 638 32.46 -23.41 22.92
CA ILE A 638 33.65 -23.37 23.77
C ILE A 638 34.01 -21.93 24.15
N ALA A 639 33.99 -21.00 23.20
CA ALA A 639 34.26 -19.58 23.40
C ALA A 639 33.38 -18.97 24.48
N ARG A 640 32.14 -19.43 24.62
CA ARG A 640 31.20 -18.98 25.64
C ARG A 640 31.59 -19.38 27.07
N ASN A 641 32.42 -20.43 27.24
CA ASN A 641 32.79 -21.02 28.50
C ASN A 641 31.60 -21.26 29.46
N PRO A 642 30.58 -22.00 29.02
CA PRO A 642 29.35 -22.22 29.79
C PRO A 642 29.57 -23.27 30.90
N LYS A 643 28.60 -23.35 31.85
CA LYS A 643 28.59 -24.41 32.86
C LYS A 643 27.95 -25.72 32.36
N ILE A 644 27.18 -25.65 31.32
CA ILE A 644 26.52 -26.80 30.68
C ILE A 644 26.85 -26.80 29.19
N TYR A 645 27.41 -27.90 28.71
CA TYR A 645 27.61 -28.15 27.28
C TYR A 645 26.62 -29.18 26.76
N ILE A 646 26.00 -28.90 25.62
CA ILE A 646 25.10 -29.82 24.94
C ILE A 646 25.55 -29.99 23.50
N PHE A 647 25.95 -31.20 23.15
CA PHE A 647 26.40 -31.59 21.81
C PHE A 647 25.34 -32.53 21.21
N ASP A 648 24.47 -32.01 20.35
CA ASP A 648 23.45 -32.80 19.70
C ASP A 648 23.98 -33.41 18.40
N ASP A 649 24.41 -34.68 18.47
CA ASP A 649 25.01 -35.46 17.39
C ASP A 649 26.15 -34.73 16.65
N SER A 650 26.90 -33.89 17.39
CA SER A 650 27.83 -32.93 16.81
C SER A 650 29.13 -33.53 16.35
N PHE A 651 29.45 -34.77 16.73
CA PHE A 651 30.69 -35.47 16.42
C PHE A 651 30.56 -36.39 15.20
N SER A 652 29.34 -36.72 14.78
CA SER A 652 29.10 -37.67 13.68
C SER A 652 29.60 -37.20 12.31
N ALA A 653 29.70 -35.87 12.11
CA ALA A 653 30.22 -35.25 10.89
C ALA A 653 31.76 -35.17 10.86
N LEU A 654 32.45 -35.59 11.91
CA LEU A 654 33.89 -35.56 12.03
C LEU A 654 34.49 -36.93 11.68
N ASP A 655 35.70 -36.92 11.15
CA ASP A 655 36.51 -38.15 11.03
C ASP A 655 37.00 -38.64 12.40
N PHE A 656 37.34 -39.92 12.50
CA PHE A 656 37.67 -40.56 13.78
C PHE A 656 38.85 -39.90 14.48
N LYS A 657 39.88 -39.49 13.73
CA LYS A 657 41.08 -38.83 14.28
C LYS A 657 40.73 -37.48 14.88
N THR A 658 40.03 -36.65 14.14
CA THR A 658 39.59 -35.33 14.59
C THR A 658 38.64 -35.41 15.79
N ASP A 659 37.67 -36.35 15.80
CA ASP A 659 36.79 -36.60 16.94
C ASP A 659 37.58 -36.95 18.21
N THR A 660 38.51 -37.89 18.12
CA THR A 660 39.32 -38.31 19.26
C THR A 660 40.19 -37.16 19.81
N GLN A 661 40.86 -36.38 18.95
CA GLN A 661 41.66 -35.25 19.33
C GLN A 661 40.83 -34.14 19.97
N LEU A 662 39.65 -33.82 19.40
CA LEU A 662 38.74 -32.82 19.91
C LEU A 662 38.27 -33.19 21.32
N ARG A 663 37.80 -34.41 21.54
CA ARG A 663 37.37 -34.88 22.88
C ARG A 663 38.45 -34.82 23.92
N LYS A 664 39.71 -35.21 23.55
CA LYS A 664 40.88 -35.09 24.40
C LYS A 664 41.18 -33.65 24.77
N ALA A 665 41.06 -32.72 23.80
CA ALA A 665 41.29 -31.28 24.03
C ALA A 665 40.13 -30.62 24.82
N LEU A 666 38.88 -31.15 24.69
CA LEU A 666 37.72 -30.63 25.37
C LEU A 666 37.68 -31.00 26.86
N LYS A 667 38.19 -32.21 27.21
CA LYS A 667 38.12 -32.76 28.59
C LYS A 667 38.68 -31.81 29.68
N PRO A 668 39.85 -31.15 29.53
CA PRO A 668 40.32 -30.19 30.51
C PRO A 668 39.42 -28.94 30.67
N LYS A 669 38.80 -28.50 29.56
CA LYS A 669 37.93 -27.30 29.52
C LYS A 669 36.57 -27.53 30.15
N THR A 670 36.10 -28.79 30.15
CA THR A 670 34.79 -29.18 30.66
C THR A 670 34.86 -29.82 32.05
N LYS A 671 35.99 -29.81 32.72
CA LYS A 671 36.25 -30.50 34.01
C LYS A 671 35.23 -30.10 35.11
N ASP A 672 34.82 -28.83 35.14
CA ASP A 672 33.87 -28.30 36.14
C ASP A 672 32.49 -28.02 35.52
N ALA A 673 32.23 -28.51 34.31
CA ALA A 673 30.99 -28.33 33.59
C ALA A 673 30.20 -29.65 33.47
N THR A 674 28.88 -29.56 33.35
CA THR A 674 28.04 -30.71 32.99
C THR A 674 27.96 -30.81 31.47
N VAL A 675 28.31 -32.00 30.95
CA VAL A 675 28.36 -32.23 29.49
C VAL A 675 27.30 -33.24 29.07
N PHE A 676 26.44 -32.85 28.11
CA PHE A 676 25.52 -33.76 27.46
C PHE A 676 25.97 -34.03 26.03
N ILE A 677 26.07 -35.30 25.67
CA ILE A 677 26.44 -35.77 24.32
C ILE A 677 25.32 -36.66 23.77
N VAL A 678 24.58 -36.18 22.80
CA VAL A 678 23.73 -37.07 21.99
C VAL A 678 24.62 -37.74 20.94
N ALA A 679 24.66 -39.03 20.93
CA ALA A 679 25.49 -39.78 20.00
C ALA A 679 24.71 -40.90 19.27
N GLN A 680 25.16 -41.18 18.04
CA GLN A 680 24.72 -42.32 17.26
C GLN A 680 25.81 -43.42 17.27
N ARG A 681 27.07 -43.07 17.60
CA ARG A 681 28.19 -44.02 17.64
C ARG A 681 28.55 -44.38 19.08
N VAL A 682 28.65 -45.68 19.36
CA VAL A 682 29.08 -46.15 20.68
C VAL A 682 30.48 -45.72 21.02
N SER A 683 31.40 -45.70 20.03
CA SER A 683 32.79 -45.27 20.22
C SER A 683 32.91 -43.83 20.75
N THR A 684 31.93 -43.00 20.51
CA THR A 684 31.92 -41.62 21.03
C THR A 684 31.64 -41.53 22.53
N ILE A 685 30.96 -42.51 23.09
CA ILE A 685 30.38 -42.49 24.46
C ILE A 685 30.96 -43.55 25.40
N LEU A 686 31.91 -44.34 24.97
CA LEU A 686 32.52 -45.43 25.79
C LEU A 686 33.01 -44.95 27.17
N HIS A 687 33.52 -43.73 27.26
CA HIS A 687 34.09 -43.14 28.47
C HIS A 687 33.18 -42.13 29.15
N ALA A 688 31.88 -42.11 28.79
CA ALA A 688 30.91 -41.28 29.49
C ALA A 688 30.70 -41.76 30.93
N ASP A 689 30.59 -40.83 31.86
CA ASP A 689 30.38 -41.16 33.28
C ASP A 689 28.98 -41.74 33.50
N GLN A 690 28.02 -41.34 32.63
CA GLN A 690 26.67 -41.89 32.64
C GLN A 690 26.17 -41.97 31.17
N ILE A 691 25.63 -43.11 30.79
CA ILE A 691 24.96 -43.31 29.50
C ILE A 691 23.51 -43.57 29.74
N LEU A 692 22.66 -42.81 29.06
CA LEU A 692 21.19 -42.90 29.01
C LEU A 692 20.80 -43.59 27.72
N VAL A 693 20.16 -44.75 27.83
CA VAL A 693 19.70 -45.56 26.70
C VAL A 693 18.20 -45.29 26.50
N LEU A 694 17.86 -44.64 25.40
CA LEU A 694 16.49 -44.32 25.03
C LEU A 694 15.96 -45.35 24.00
N ASP A 695 14.78 -45.89 24.26
CA ASP A 695 14.05 -46.72 23.32
C ASP A 695 12.57 -46.36 23.38
N GLU A 696 11.95 -46.08 22.21
CA GLU A 696 10.54 -45.69 22.08
C GLU A 696 10.13 -44.58 23.10
N GLY A 697 10.97 -43.60 23.31
CA GLY A 697 10.69 -42.47 24.24
C GLY A 697 10.94 -42.77 25.72
N LYS A 698 11.35 -43.97 26.11
CA LYS A 698 11.56 -44.40 27.49
C LYS A 698 13.05 -44.55 27.80
N LEU A 699 13.41 -44.34 29.06
CA LEU A 699 14.76 -44.59 29.56
C LEU A 699 14.88 -46.05 29.97
N VAL A 700 15.40 -46.91 29.04
CA VAL A 700 15.50 -48.38 29.25
C VAL A 700 16.82 -48.81 29.91
N GLY A 701 17.80 -47.88 29.99
CA GLY A 701 19.08 -48.16 30.67
C GLY A 701 19.77 -46.90 31.13
N LYS A 702 20.38 -46.94 32.32
CA LYS A 702 21.14 -45.82 32.92
C LYS A 702 22.38 -46.42 33.64
N GLY A 703 23.56 -45.98 33.29
CA GLY A 703 24.80 -46.44 33.92
C GLY A 703 26.06 -46.23 33.06
N THR A 704 27.17 -46.77 33.46
CA THR A 704 28.42 -46.78 32.67
C THR A 704 28.36 -47.80 31.53
N HIS A 705 29.26 -47.70 30.55
CA HIS A 705 29.35 -48.65 29.46
C HIS A 705 29.45 -50.11 29.99
N LYS A 706 30.32 -50.35 30.98
CA LYS A 706 30.55 -51.67 31.57
C LYS A 706 29.34 -52.26 32.30
N GLU A 707 28.52 -51.40 32.90
CA GLU A 707 27.28 -51.78 33.55
C GLU A 707 26.18 -52.10 32.52
N LEU A 708 26.00 -51.21 31.55
CA LEU A 708 24.92 -51.31 30.57
C LEU A 708 25.07 -52.51 29.61
N VAL A 709 26.32 -52.85 29.25
CA VAL A 709 26.55 -54.07 28.45
C VAL A 709 26.05 -55.33 29.17
N LYS A 710 25.99 -55.33 30.51
CA LYS A 710 25.52 -56.45 31.33
C LYS A 710 24.04 -56.37 31.70
N THR A 711 23.49 -55.17 31.79
CA THR A 711 22.17 -54.93 32.40
C THR A 711 21.10 -54.48 31.37
N CYS A 712 21.51 -53.94 30.21
CA CYS A 712 20.60 -53.38 29.22
C CYS A 712 20.72 -54.09 27.89
N GLU A 713 19.74 -54.89 27.52
CA GLU A 713 19.75 -55.65 26.29
C GLU A 713 19.80 -54.74 25.04
N THR A 714 19.03 -53.69 25.00
CA THR A 714 19.03 -52.69 23.93
C THR A 714 20.40 -52.06 23.72
N TYR A 715 21.11 -51.72 24.79
CA TYR A 715 22.47 -51.18 24.69
C TYR A 715 23.46 -52.21 24.18
N MET A 716 23.37 -53.46 24.67
CA MET A 716 24.20 -54.54 24.20
C MET A 716 24.02 -54.80 22.69
N GLN A 717 22.79 -54.78 22.22
CA GLN A 717 22.46 -54.94 20.79
C GLN A 717 23.06 -53.83 19.95
N ILE A 718 22.87 -52.55 20.37
CA ILE A 718 23.49 -51.40 19.70
C ILE A 718 25.01 -51.51 19.65
N THR A 719 25.61 -51.88 20.77
CA THR A 719 27.08 -52.03 20.89
C THR A 719 27.63 -53.13 19.96
N LYS A 720 27.00 -54.30 19.96
CA LYS A 720 27.39 -55.42 19.09
C LYS A 720 27.17 -55.13 17.61
N SER A 721 26.21 -54.26 17.25
CA SER A 721 25.97 -53.90 15.87
C SER A 721 27.03 -52.92 15.32
N GLN A 722 27.74 -52.23 16.19
CA GLN A 722 28.72 -51.16 15.82
C GLN A 722 30.17 -51.50 16.06
N LEU A 723 30.50 -52.38 17.01
CA LEU A 723 31.83 -52.78 17.34
C LEU A 723 32.09 -54.18 16.83
N SER A 724 33.31 -54.43 16.37
CA SER A 724 33.77 -55.78 16.09
C SER A 724 33.91 -56.57 17.39
N GLU A 725 33.95 -57.90 17.33
CA GLU A 725 34.11 -58.76 18.51
C GLU A 725 35.34 -58.42 19.34
N ALA A 726 36.45 -58.07 18.66
CA ALA A 726 37.71 -57.68 19.30
C ALA A 726 37.58 -56.30 20.02
N GLU A 727 36.99 -55.28 19.37
CA GLU A 727 36.73 -53.98 19.97
C GLU A 727 35.71 -54.08 21.13
N PHE A 728 34.70 -54.87 20.98
CA PHE A 728 33.74 -55.15 22.03
C PHE A 728 34.37 -55.77 23.27
N ALA A 729 35.23 -56.78 23.09
CA ALA A 729 35.96 -57.41 24.21
C ALA A 729 36.94 -56.41 24.86
N ALA A 730 37.70 -55.65 24.08
CA ALA A 730 38.64 -54.60 24.58
C ALA A 730 37.90 -53.49 25.37
N SER A 731 36.70 -53.09 24.94
CA SER A 731 35.92 -52.05 25.60
C SER A 731 35.44 -52.46 27.01
N ILE A 732 35.24 -53.75 27.25
CA ILE A 732 34.86 -54.30 28.55
C ILE A 732 36.09 -54.50 29.46
N GLU A 733 37.22 -54.95 28.91
CA GLU A 733 38.44 -55.19 29.68
C GLU A 733 39.19 -53.90 30.07
N GLY A 734 38.91 -52.77 29.40
CA GLY A 734 39.55 -51.50 29.68
C GLY A 734 41.02 -51.42 29.18
N LYS A 735 41.37 -52.28 28.22
CA LYS A 735 42.65 -52.19 27.50
C LYS A 735 42.44 -51.29 26.28
N GLU A 736 42.96 -50.05 26.38
CA GLU A 736 43.07 -49.13 25.24
C GLU A 736 44.48 -49.32 24.62
N ASP A 737 44.48 -49.40 23.27
CA ASP A 737 45.66 -49.10 22.47
C ASP A 737 45.77 -47.59 22.21
#